data_bf6320e4154f7207d8a06a1f7c45ac1e
#
_entry.id   bf6320e4154f7207d8a06a1f7c45ac1e
#
_cell.length_a   1.000
_cell.length_b   1.000
_cell.length_c   1.000
_cell.angle_alpha   90.00
_cell.angle_beta   90.00
_cell.angle_gamma   90.00
#
_symmetry.space_group_name_H-M   'P 1'
#
loop_
_entity.id
_entity.type
_entity.pdbx_description
1 polymer ?
#
loop_
_entity_poly.entity_id
_entity_poly.type
_entity_poly.pdbx_seq_one_letter_code
_entity_poly.pdbx_strand_id
1 'polypeptide(L)'
;MGLWAYTAKPFVDPGDLPDENRFTKVVLAEKLNEPLEMAILPDERVLLVERHGDIRIYSPTTRQLKTIATIPVSTKYKDKEGHETEAEDGLLGVNIDPNFEKNHWIYLYYSPAGEAPKNILTRYELRGDELVLSSKKVLLEVVTQREQCCHTGGSIDWDRDGNLYLSTGDNTSPRATLYAPIDERPERGPWDAQKSSGNTNDLRGKILRIHPEADGTYTIPEGNLFPKGTPKTRPEIFTMGHRNPYRISVDKHNGYVYWGDVGPDAGEDSVGVGPTAEDEYNQAKKPGFFGWPYFVGANKAYYDKDFTTGKGGVQFDPAHPFNDSPNNTGLRDLPPAQPAMISYTAAETKKFPIMGSGGRSAMAGPTYYKDDFKNAKRSFPDYYNGNVFMYEWMRDMILAVSFDGKGDMTKMERFLPNMTFSHPIDMAFGPNGDLYVLEYGTGWFLKNDDSRLVRIEFNAGNRKPSIQVAASQKAGAVPLKVNLSSAGTKDFDGDALTYQWKIVSKAGGQPTVLSEPNPTFTFQKPGQYKAILTVTDAKGLKDSREVDILAGNQPPQVALEITKGNKSFYLPGQPIAYQVKVTDKEDGSLAQSGATPGRILAKQVMVRATYQDEATAQNVSEAGHKFSEAAYLGTGQALMEKSDCKACHFTDKKSVGPAFMDVAKRYKGDANAVASLSNKIIKGGGGVWGDAVMTAHPQLTSPDAGEIVKYIMTLSDKKTASPSLPTQGTYTPKENEKGILVLQASYKDKGANGLPPQMAEQVLMLRSPLVALGTSNSQSKGITLFKMGTQPYPLVVVMGSDTYVKFDQLDLTGIKTMEFAVAVPKAQLNAVGGRIEVRIDSPTGQLLGQTEQLQPNESKDPAAMFNQSMAKASITPTTGQHDLYFVFKNEKAGKSPLFVPVTVQFSN
;
A
#
# COMPACT_ATOMS: atom_id res chain seq x y z
N MET A 1 -32.51 -17.72 38.24
CA MET A 1 -32.99 -16.99 37.02
C MET A 1 -33.05 -15.50 37.34
N GLY A 2 -32.01 -14.77 37.06
CA GLY A 2 -31.98 -13.32 37.14
C GLY A 2 -31.76 -12.77 35.74
N LEU A 3 -32.85 -12.37 35.07
CA LEU A 3 -32.75 -11.57 33.83
C LEU A 3 -32.21 -10.19 34.21
N TRP A 4 -30.97 -9.94 33.89
CA TRP A 4 -30.42 -8.57 33.86
C TRP A 4 -30.84 -7.93 32.54
N ALA A 5 -31.82 -7.00 32.62
CA ALA A 5 -32.17 -6.15 31.50
C ALA A 5 -31.02 -5.15 31.26
N TYR A 6 -30.30 -5.33 30.17
CA TYR A 6 -29.43 -4.30 29.65
C TYR A 6 -30.28 -3.11 29.21
N THR A 7 -30.24 -2.02 29.96
CA THR A 7 -30.74 -0.74 29.49
C THR A 7 -29.70 -0.18 28.52
N ALA A 8 -29.99 -0.22 27.22
CA ALA A 8 -29.22 0.50 26.23
C ALA A 8 -29.11 1.95 26.67
N LYS A 9 -27.90 2.47 26.90
CA LYS A 9 -27.66 3.90 27.10
C LYS A 9 -28.18 4.65 25.86
N PRO A 10 -28.82 5.82 26.02
CA PRO A 10 -29.24 6.61 24.87
C PRO A 10 -28.02 6.96 24.00
N PHE A 11 -28.21 6.93 22.69
CA PHE A 11 -27.22 7.37 21.71
C PHE A 11 -26.82 8.83 22.04
N VAL A 12 -25.60 9.02 22.50
CA VAL A 12 -25.01 10.36 22.66
C VAL A 12 -24.39 10.70 21.31
N ASP A 13 -24.74 11.86 20.75
CA ASP A 13 -24.09 12.39 19.55
C ASP A 13 -22.56 12.41 19.80
N PRO A 14 -21.76 11.66 19.04
CA PRO A 14 -20.32 11.51 19.32
C PRO A 14 -19.53 12.81 19.07
N GLY A 15 -20.18 13.89 18.60
CA GLY A 15 -19.51 15.14 18.23
C GLY A 15 -18.82 15.06 16.86
N ASP A 16 -18.08 16.10 16.54
CA ASP A 16 -17.35 16.21 15.28
C ASP A 16 -16.09 15.34 15.28
N LEU A 17 -15.70 14.85 14.08
CA LEU A 17 -14.43 14.15 13.88
C LEU A 17 -13.27 15.03 14.38
N PRO A 18 -12.45 14.54 15.33
CA PRO A 18 -11.35 15.32 15.84
C PRO A 18 -10.26 15.52 14.77
N ASP A 19 -9.68 16.72 14.77
CA ASP A 19 -8.55 17.04 13.89
C ASP A 19 -7.38 16.05 14.10
N GLU A 20 -6.81 15.53 13.03
CA GLU A 20 -5.68 14.59 13.10
C GLU A 20 -4.47 15.16 13.84
N ASN A 21 -4.24 16.47 13.77
CA ASN A 21 -3.12 17.13 14.46
C ASN A 21 -3.27 17.19 16.00
N ARG A 22 -4.38 16.71 16.55
CA ARG A 22 -4.52 16.44 17.98
C ARG A 22 -3.89 15.11 18.40
N PHE A 23 -3.57 14.26 17.42
CA PHE A 23 -2.91 12.97 17.66
C PHE A 23 -1.42 13.05 17.40
N THR A 24 -0.65 12.45 18.29
CA THR A 24 0.82 12.38 18.18
C THR A 24 1.26 10.92 18.23
N LYS A 25 2.00 10.48 17.22
CA LYS A 25 2.69 9.18 17.21
C LYS A 25 4.02 9.31 17.92
N VAL A 26 4.17 8.65 19.07
CA VAL A 26 5.40 8.60 19.88
C VAL A 26 6.07 7.26 19.67
N VAL A 27 7.28 7.25 19.13
CA VAL A 27 8.08 6.03 18.99
C VAL A 27 8.72 5.71 20.36
N LEU A 28 8.42 4.52 20.89
CA LEU A 28 8.91 4.02 22.18
C LEU A 28 10.14 3.12 22.02
N ALA A 29 10.12 2.24 21.00
CA ALA A 29 11.24 1.37 20.65
C ALA A 29 11.26 1.11 19.13
N GLU A 30 12.44 0.82 18.59
CA GLU A 30 12.66 0.58 17.16
C GLU A 30 13.50 -0.69 16.94
N LYS A 31 13.50 -1.17 15.69
CA LYS A 31 14.32 -2.31 15.22
C LYS A 31 14.06 -3.60 16.00
N LEU A 32 12.78 -3.88 16.20
CA LEU A 32 12.32 -5.12 16.80
C LEU A 32 12.61 -6.30 15.85
N ASN A 33 12.62 -7.52 16.39
CA ASN A 33 12.92 -8.72 15.61
C ASN A 33 11.68 -9.58 15.42
N GLU A 34 10.88 -9.29 14.40
CA GLU A 34 9.62 -9.99 14.13
C GLU A 34 8.66 -9.96 15.34
N PRO A 35 8.27 -8.75 15.82
CA PRO A 35 7.36 -8.63 16.94
C PRO A 35 5.96 -9.12 16.56
N LEU A 36 5.27 -9.81 17.46
CA LEU A 36 3.95 -10.39 17.15
C LEU A 36 2.83 -9.85 18.02
N GLU A 37 2.89 -9.98 19.32
CA GLU A 37 1.82 -9.53 20.21
C GLU A 37 2.39 -8.82 21.44
N MET A 38 1.61 -7.92 22.06
CA MET A 38 2.01 -7.16 23.24
C MET A 38 0.91 -7.13 24.31
N ALA A 39 1.32 -6.93 25.56
CA ALA A 39 0.43 -6.66 26.67
C ALA A 39 0.90 -5.44 27.44
N ILE A 40 -0.03 -4.52 27.76
CA ILE A 40 0.28 -3.31 28.53
C ILE A 40 0.06 -3.62 30.01
N LEU A 41 1.09 -3.44 30.82
CA LEU A 41 1.01 -3.63 32.28
C LEU A 41 0.32 -2.41 32.92
N PRO A 42 -0.25 -2.55 34.13
CA PRO A 42 -0.90 -1.44 34.84
C PRO A 42 0.00 -0.21 35.10
N ASP A 43 1.31 -0.40 35.14
CA ASP A 43 2.34 0.65 35.32
C ASP A 43 2.89 1.21 34.00
N GLU A 44 2.19 1.01 32.89
CA GLU A 44 2.57 1.42 31.52
C GLU A 44 3.83 0.72 30.95
N ARG A 45 4.42 -0.26 31.63
CA ARG A 45 5.40 -1.13 30.96
C ARG A 45 4.70 -1.93 29.86
N VAL A 46 5.43 -2.21 28.77
CA VAL A 46 4.91 -3.01 27.66
C VAL A 46 5.70 -4.30 27.58
N LEU A 47 5.00 -5.39 27.80
CA LEU A 47 5.51 -6.75 27.53
C LEU A 47 5.22 -7.07 26.08
N LEU A 48 6.22 -7.51 25.31
CA LEU A 48 6.03 -7.92 23.93
C LEU A 48 6.82 -9.19 23.62
N VAL A 49 6.34 -9.95 22.64
CA VAL A 49 6.98 -11.18 22.18
C VAL A 49 7.45 -11.06 20.74
N GLU A 50 8.63 -11.63 20.50
CA GLU A 50 9.24 -11.74 19.16
C GLU A 50 9.20 -13.21 18.72
N ARG A 51 8.90 -13.46 17.44
CA ARG A 51 8.60 -14.83 16.90
C ARG A 51 9.66 -15.88 17.26
N HIS A 52 10.92 -15.50 17.32
CA HIS A 52 12.04 -16.39 17.62
C HIS A 52 12.19 -16.75 19.11
N GLY A 53 11.23 -16.39 19.96
CA GLY A 53 11.13 -16.80 21.36
C GLY A 53 11.56 -15.74 22.36
N ASP A 54 11.99 -14.55 21.94
CA ASP A 54 12.37 -13.48 22.85
C ASP A 54 11.13 -12.82 23.47
N ILE A 55 11.18 -12.69 24.79
CA ILE A 55 10.20 -11.93 25.58
C ILE A 55 10.89 -10.66 26.02
N ARG A 56 10.30 -9.53 25.67
CA ARG A 56 10.89 -8.22 25.91
C ARG A 56 9.96 -7.34 26.72
N ILE A 57 10.54 -6.44 27.51
CA ILE A 57 9.80 -5.46 28.27
C ILE A 57 10.34 -4.05 28.03
N TYR A 58 9.44 -3.15 27.65
CA TYR A 58 9.72 -1.71 27.59
C TYR A 58 9.35 -1.04 28.91
N SER A 59 10.24 -0.20 29.44
CA SER A 59 9.98 0.60 30.63
C SER A 59 9.81 2.09 30.25
N PRO A 60 8.68 2.73 30.58
CA PRO A 60 8.48 4.14 30.31
C PRO A 60 9.39 5.05 31.16
N THR A 61 9.82 4.57 32.34
CA THR A 61 10.72 5.31 33.24
C THR A 61 12.13 5.42 32.70
N THR A 62 12.70 4.30 32.23
CA THR A 62 14.06 4.27 31.67
C THR A 62 14.09 4.52 30.17
N ARG A 63 12.95 4.41 29.49
CA ARG A 63 12.78 4.45 28.02
C ARG A 63 13.65 3.41 27.30
N GLN A 64 13.81 2.26 27.93
CA GLN A 64 14.59 1.15 27.38
C GLN A 64 13.73 -0.08 27.17
N LEU A 65 14.00 -0.79 26.10
CA LEU A 65 13.48 -2.10 25.79
C LEU A 65 14.57 -3.14 26.07
N LYS A 66 14.29 -4.13 26.93
CA LYS A 66 15.24 -5.21 27.25
C LYS A 66 14.60 -6.59 27.04
N THR A 67 15.38 -7.58 26.68
CA THR A 67 14.98 -9.00 26.68
C THR A 67 15.05 -9.51 28.12
N ILE A 68 13.96 -10.10 28.60
CA ILE A 68 13.86 -10.64 29.97
C ILE A 68 13.92 -12.17 30.00
N ALA A 69 13.59 -12.83 28.89
CA ALA A 69 13.75 -14.27 28.71
C ALA A 69 13.75 -14.61 27.20
N THR A 70 14.27 -15.79 26.87
CA THR A 70 14.12 -16.41 25.54
C THR A 70 13.59 -17.84 25.74
N ILE A 71 12.45 -18.17 25.13
CA ILE A 71 11.84 -19.49 25.17
C ILE A 71 12.24 -20.26 23.90
N PRO A 72 12.71 -21.52 24.03
CA PRO A 72 13.00 -22.33 22.87
C PRO A 72 11.74 -22.65 22.06
N VAL A 73 11.69 -22.19 20.81
CA VAL A 73 10.56 -22.34 19.89
C VAL A 73 10.97 -23.00 18.58
N SER A 74 10.00 -23.57 17.88
CA SER A 74 10.13 -24.01 16.50
C SER A 74 9.59 -22.91 15.59
N THR A 75 10.37 -22.47 14.59
CA THR A 75 9.98 -21.45 13.61
C THR A 75 9.99 -21.98 12.18
N LYS A 76 10.23 -23.28 12.02
CA LYS A 76 10.42 -23.91 10.71
C LYS A 76 9.55 -25.15 10.54
N TYR A 77 9.20 -25.44 9.31
CA TYR A 77 8.66 -26.72 8.90
C TYR A 77 9.65 -27.45 7.99
N LYS A 78 9.48 -28.77 7.86
CA LYS A 78 10.30 -29.61 7.02
C LYS A 78 9.41 -30.35 6.04
N ASP A 79 9.59 -30.06 4.74
CA ASP A 79 8.82 -30.72 3.69
C ASP A 79 9.18 -32.22 3.54
N LYS A 80 8.45 -32.95 2.69
CA LYS A 80 8.67 -34.38 2.45
C LYS A 80 10.05 -34.66 1.84
N GLU A 81 10.64 -33.72 1.14
CA GLU A 81 11.99 -33.78 0.54
C GLU A 81 13.07 -33.48 1.58
N GLY A 82 12.70 -33.04 2.77
CA GLY A 82 13.62 -32.74 3.88
C GLY A 82 14.17 -31.31 3.88
N HIS A 83 13.64 -30.39 3.06
CA HIS A 83 14.02 -28.98 3.07
C HIS A 83 13.39 -28.26 4.27
N GLU A 84 14.20 -27.51 5.00
CA GLU A 84 13.71 -26.64 6.06
C GLU A 84 13.36 -25.25 5.50
N THR A 85 12.16 -24.76 5.85
CA THR A 85 11.66 -23.46 5.43
C THR A 85 10.98 -22.76 6.61
N GLU A 86 11.01 -21.41 6.65
CA GLU A 86 10.31 -20.63 7.67
C GLU A 86 8.81 -20.91 7.67
N ALA A 87 8.25 -20.98 8.88
CA ALA A 87 6.83 -21.15 9.15
C ALA A 87 6.31 -19.98 9.99
N GLU A 88 5.00 -19.84 10.10
CA GLU A 88 4.39 -18.89 11.04
C GLU A 88 4.59 -19.30 12.51
N ASP A 89 5.00 -20.53 12.77
CA ASP A 89 5.35 -21.06 14.10
C ASP A 89 6.35 -20.16 14.85
N GLY A 90 6.34 -20.23 16.17
CA GLY A 90 7.23 -19.48 17.03
C GLY A 90 6.59 -19.10 18.36
N LEU A 91 7.01 -17.99 18.97
CA LEU A 91 6.35 -17.36 20.10
C LEU A 91 5.31 -16.38 19.55
N LEU A 92 4.03 -16.76 19.65
CA LEU A 92 2.93 -16.19 18.85
C LEU A 92 2.07 -15.20 19.64
N GLY A 93 1.82 -15.47 20.92
CA GLY A 93 0.89 -14.71 21.71
C GLY A 93 1.34 -14.45 23.14
N VAL A 94 0.94 -13.30 23.68
CA VAL A 94 1.14 -12.91 25.07
C VAL A 94 -0.04 -12.10 25.59
N ASN A 95 -0.49 -12.39 26.78
CA ASN A 95 -1.35 -11.49 27.54
C ASN A 95 -1.09 -11.62 29.04
N ILE A 96 -1.50 -10.65 29.83
CA ILE A 96 -1.44 -10.67 31.29
C ILE A 96 -2.77 -11.16 31.87
N ASP A 97 -2.72 -11.75 33.05
CA ASP A 97 -3.92 -12.13 33.78
C ASP A 97 -4.77 -10.90 34.16
N PRO A 98 -6.11 -10.96 34.10
CA PRO A 98 -6.96 -9.86 34.57
C PRO A 98 -6.69 -9.42 36.03
N ASN A 99 -6.14 -10.32 36.86
CA ASN A 99 -5.72 -10.03 38.24
C ASN A 99 -4.20 -9.91 38.38
N PHE A 100 -3.50 -9.47 37.33
CA PHE A 100 -2.03 -9.39 37.28
C PHE A 100 -1.40 -8.66 38.46
N GLU A 101 -2.00 -7.58 38.94
CA GLU A 101 -1.50 -6.84 40.11
C GLU A 101 -1.40 -7.71 41.40
N LYS A 102 -2.17 -8.82 41.49
CA LYS A 102 -2.18 -9.73 42.63
C LYS A 102 -1.36 -10.99 42.40
N ASN A 103 -1.47 -11.57 41.19
CA ASN A 103 -0.91 -12.89 40.93
C ASN A 103 0.34 -12.87 40.05
N HIS A 104 0.59 -11.76 39.36
CA HIS A 104 1.72 -11.60 38.44
C HIS A 104 1.78 -12.62 37.31
N TRP A 105 0.65 -13.16 36.88
CA TRP A 105 0.61 -14.20 35.86
C TRP A 105 0.57 -13.59 34.47
N ILE A 106 1.34 -14.21 33.56
CA ILE A 106 1.31 -13.96 32.12
C ILE A 106 1.02 -15.27 31.40
N TYR A 107 0.38 -15.15 30.25
CA TYR A 107 0.05 -16.29 29.39
C TYR A 107 0.80 -16.14 28.07
N LEU A 108 1.34 -17.25 27.60
CA LEU A 108 2.09 -17.33 26.35
C LEU A 108 1.54 -18.47 25.51
N TYR A 109 1.36 -18.22 24.21
CA TYR A 109 1.04 -19.25 23.24
C TYR A 109 2.19 -19.38 22.24
N TYR A 110 2.70 -20.58 22.05
CA TYR A 110 3.88 -20.79 21.22
C TYR A 110 4.01 -22.24 20.71
N SER A 111 4.83 -22.41 19.67
CA SER A 111 5.26 -23.67 19.09
C SER A 111 6.55 -24.13 19.79
N PRO A 112 6.53 -25.06 20.78
CA PRO A 112 7.73 -25.45 21.50
C PRO A 112 8.73 -26.15 20.58
N ALA A 113 10.03 -25.93 20.83
CA ALA A 113 11.09 -26.68 20.20
C ALA A 113 10.98 -28.17 20.56
N GLY A 114 11.29 -29.06 19.60
CA GLY A 114 11.24 -30.53 19.76
C GLY A 114 10.52 -31.21 18.60
N GLU A 115 10.45 -32.55 18.63
CA GLU A 115 9.94 -33.33 17.51
C GLU A 115 8.41 -33.40 17.43
N ALA A 116 7.70 -33.26 18.55
CA ALA A 116 6.24 -33.34 18.55
C ALA A 116 5.61 -32.07 17.97
N PRO A 117 4.87 -32.14 16.84
CA PRO A 117 4.22 -30.98 16.24
C PRO A 117 3.00 -30.57 17.06
N LYS A 118 3.13 -29.52 17.85
CA LYS A 118 2.07 -28.91 18.66
C LYS A 118 2.36 -27.47 18.97
N ASN A 119 1.29 -26.73 19.31
CA ASN A 119 1.36 -25.44 19.97
C ASN A 119 0.80 -25.57 21.40
N ILE A 120 1.31 -24.77 22.33
CA ILE A 120 0.89 -24.85 23.74
C ILE A 120 0.53 -23.48 24.29
N LEU A 121 -0.54 -23.44 25.08
CA LEU A 121 -0.87 -22.32 25.95
C LEU A 121 -0.27 -22.57 27.31
N THR A 122 0.54 -21.63 27.80
CA THR A 122 1.23 -21.74 29.08
C THR A 122 1.03 -20.50 29.91
N ARG A 123 1.12 -20.67 31.24
CA ARG A 123 1.13 -19.60 32.22
C ARG A 123 2.49 -19.55 32.91
N TYR A 124 3.02 -18.35 33.14
CA TYR A 124 4.23 -18.06 33.91
C TYR A 124 3.98 -16.95 34.92
N GLU A 125 4.88 -16.81 35.89
CA GLU A 125 4.93 -15.68 36.83
C GLU A 125 5.99 -14.66 36.37
N LEU A 126 5.62 -13.38 36.34
CA LEU A 126 6.49 -12.24 36.04
C LEU A 126 6.75 -11.43 37.33
N ARG A 127 7.94 -11.51 37.88
CA ARG A 127 8.36 -10.77 39.08
C ARG A 127 9.20 -9.56 38.71
N GLY A 128 8.61 -8.36 38.78
CA GLY A 128 9.30 -7.14 38.29
C GLY A 128 9.57 -7.27 36.79
N ASP A 129 10.83 -7.38 36.38
CA ASP A 129 11.27 -7.62 34.99
C ASP A 129 11.93 -9.02 34.87
N GLU A 130 11.60 -9.98 35.71
CA GLU A 130 12.12 -11.34 35.64
C GLU A 130 11.00 -12.33 35.37
N LEU A 131 11.10 -13.09 34.28
CA LEU A 131 10.21 -14.21 34.00
C LEU A 131 10.69 -15.44 34.77
N VAL A 132 9.87 -15.92 35.72
CA VAL A 132 10.19 -17.10 36.54
C VAL A 132 9.93 -18.36 35.71
N LEU A 133 10.93 -18.85 34.98
CA LEU A 133 10.79 -19.98 34.06
C LEU A 133 10.31 -21.27 34.79
N SER A 134 10.67 -21.47 36.05
CA SER A 134 10.26 -22.61 36.85
C SER A 134 8.77 -22.61 37.22
N SER A 135 8.08 -21.47 37.09
CA SER A 135 6.64 -21.35 37.37
C SER A 135 5.75 -21.87 36.22
N LYS A 136 6.34 -22.34 35.13
CA LYS A 136 5.61 -22.81 33.94
C LYS A 136 4.50 -23.80 34.29
N LYS A 137 3.29 -23.51 33.80
CA LYS A 137 2.13 -24.41 33.75
C LYS A 137 1.64 -24.50 32.32
N VAL A 138 1.47 -25.72 31.79
CA VAL A 138 0.85 -25.97 30.48
C VAL A 138 -0.64 -26.13 30.71
N LEU A 139 -1.46 -25.25 30.14
CA LEU A 139 -2.91 -25.28 30.27
C LEU A 139 -3.54 -26.08 29.12
N LEU A 140 -3.13 -25.84 27.89
CA LEU A 140 -3.73 -26.43 26.71
C LEU A 140 -2.65 -26.81 25.68
N GLU A 141 -2.85 -27.93 25.01
CA GLU A 141 -2.06 -28.39 23.88
C GLU A 141 -2.94 -28.47 22.62
N VAL A 142 -2.47 -27.89 21.52
CA VAL A 142 -3.10 -27.96 20.21
C VAL A 142 -2.17 -28.75 19.29
N VAL A 143 -2.59 -29.95 18.90
CA VAL A 143 -1.82 -30.81 17.98
C VAL A 143 -1.83 -30.16 16.60
N THR A 144 -0.63 -30.03 16.01
CA THR A 144 -0.42 -29.41 14.69
C THR A 144 0.24 -30.39 13.72
N GLN A 145 0.68 -29.92 12.57
CA GLN A 145 1.59 -30.60 11.66
C GLN A 145 2.74 -29.64 11.27
N ARG A 146 3.89 -30.16 10.95
CA ARG A 146 5.09 -29.41 10.49
C ARG A 146 5.64 -29.96 9.18
N GLU A 147 4.77 -30.51 8.33
CA GLU A 147 5.08 -30.91 6.96
C GLU A 147 4.85 -29.77 5.96
N GLN A 148 3.98 -28.85 6.34
CA GLN A 148 3.61 -27.63 5.61
C GLN A 148 3.53 -26.46 6.57
N CYS A 149 3.80 -25.24 6.07
CA CYS A 149 3.49 -23.99 6.76
C CYS A 149 1.96 -23.79 6.59
N CYS A 150 1.29 -23.08 7.26
CA CYS A 150 1.23 -21.90 8.03
C CYS A 150 -0.09 -21.90 8.82
N HIS A 151 -0.69 -20.74 9.04
CA HIS A 151 -1.96 -20.54 9.74
C HIS A 151 -1.89 -21.04 11.19
N THR A 152 -1.20 -20.29 12.04
CA THR A 152 -1.02 -20.65 13.45
C THR A 152 -1.96 -19.93 14.40
N GLY A 153 -2.47 -18.75 14.01
CA GLY A 153 -3.20 -17.87 14.93
C GLY A 153 -2.33 -17.45 16.12
N GLY A 154 -2.87 -17.49 17.31
CA GLY A 154 -2.12 -17.38 18.57
C GLY A 154 -2.45 -16.18 19.45
N SER A 155 -3.36 -15.30 19.05
CA SER A 155 -3.77 -14.14 19.84
C SER A 155 -4.56 -14.55 21.09
N ILE A 156 -4.30 -13.86 22.21
CA ILE A 156 -4.89 -14.13 23.52
C ILE A 156 -5.63 -12.87 24.00
N ASP A 157 -6.91 -13.00 24.35
CA ASP A 157 -7.65 -11.92 25.01
C ASP A 157 -8.58 -12.47 26.10
N TRP A 158 -9.20 -11.57 26.86
CA TRP A 158 -10.01 -11.88 28.03
C TRP A 158 -11.37 -11.21 27.97
N ASP A 159 -12.41 -11.93 28.45
CA ASP A 159 -13.64 -11.26 28.82
C ASP A 159 -13.56 -10.71 30.26
N ARG A 160 -14.59 -9.97 30.65
CA ARG A 160 -14.66 -9.39 31.99
C ARG A 160 -14.84 -10.41 33.12
N ASP A 161 -15.29 -11.63 32.79
CA ASP A 161 -15.52 -12.71 33.75
C ASP A 161 -14.27 -13.56 33.99
N GLY A 162 -13.13 -13.19 33.35
CA GLY A 162 -11.85 -13.87 33.46
C GLY A 162 -11.76 -15.15 32.63
N ASN A 163 -12.55 -15.29 31.60
CA ASN A 163 -12.36 -16.35 30.62
C ASN A 163 -11.35 -15.92 29.57
N LEU A 164 -10.41 -16.80 29.27
CA LEU A 164 -9.39 -16.63 28.28
C LEU A 164 -9.90 -17.07 26.91
N TYR A 165 -9.72 -16.22 25.92
CA TYR A 165 -9.93 -16.54 24.50
C TYR A 165 -8.60 -16.72 23.81
N LEU A 166 -8.47 -17.77 23.01
CA LEU A 166 -7.28 -18.11 22.24
C LEU A 166 -7.67 -18.39 20.80
N SER A 167 -7.08 -17.69 19.86
CA SER A 167 -7.22 -18.01 18.43
C SER A 167 -6.24 -19.10 18.01
N THR A 168 -6.69 -19.97 17.10
CA THR A 168 -5.89 -21.02 16.47
C THR A 168 -6.18 -21.04 14.97
N GLY A 169 -5.17 -21.05 14.14
CA GLY A 169 -5.32 -21.23 12.71
C GLY A 169 -5.60 -22.69 12.31
N ASP A 170 -6.00 -22.92 11.08
CA ASP A 170 -6.36 -24.26 10.59
C ASP A 170 -5.16 -25.18 10.38
N ASN A 171 -3.94 -24.62 10.40
CA ASN A 171 -2.68 -25.35 10.20
C ASN A 171 -2.68 -26.17 8.89
N THR A 172 -3.27 -25.62 7.84
CA THR A 172 -3.25 -26.18 6.49
C THR A 172 -2.29 -25.40 5.60
N SER A 173 -1.82 -26.06 4.53
CA SER A 173 -0.96 -25.38 3.55
C SER A 173 -1.72 -24.25 2.85
N PRO A 174 -1.16 -23.02 2.79
CA PRO A 174 -1.72 -21.93 1.96
C PRO A 174 -1.72 -22.28 0.47
N ARG A 175 -1.00 -23.33 0.08
CA ARG A 175 -0.80 -23.84 -1.27
C ARG A 175 -1.80 -24.93 -1.62
N ALA A 176 -3.02 -24.82 -1.14
CA ALA A 176 -4.08 -25.75 -1.48
C ALA A 176 -4.23 -25.90 -3.01
N THR A 177 -4.49 -27.11 -3.47
CA THR A 177 -4.68 -27.39 -4.89
C THR A 177 -5.82 -26.51 -5.44
N LEU A 178 -5.53 -25.64 -6.41
CA LEU A 178 -6.48 -24.67 -6.96
C LEU A 178 -7.09 -23.72 -5.88
N TYR A 179 -6.39 -23.55 -4.75
CA TYR A 179 -6.87 -22.80 -3.58
C TYR A 179 -8.16 -23.34 -2.92
N ALA A 180 -8.57 -24.57 -3.27
CA ALA A 180 -9.68 -25.24 -2.59
C ALA A 180 -9.14 -26.05 -1.40
N PRO A 181 -9.49 -25.70 -0.15
CA PRO A 181 -8.86 -26.26 1.06
C PRO A 181 -9.51 -27.57 1.53
N ILE A 182 -9.95 -28.43 0.63
CA ILE A 182 -10.73 -29.64 0.86
C ILE A 182 -10.15 -30.84 0.07
N ASP A 183 -8.81 -30.94 -0.02
CA ASP A 183 -8.14 -32.03 -0.74
C ASP A 183 -8.08 -33.28 0.15
N GLU A 184 -9.08 -34.14 0.03
CA GLU A 184 -9.29 -35.34 0.84
C GLU A 184 -8.46 -36.55 0.42
N ARG A 185 -7.66 -36.44 -0.65
CA ARG A 185 -6.86 -37.57 -1.15
C ARG A 185 -5.92 -38.12 -0.07
N PRO A 186 -5.58 -39.44 -0.11
CA PRO A 186 -4.60 -40.02 0.78
C PRO A 186 -3.31 -39.18 0.84
N GLU A 187 -2.73 -39.00 2.03
CA GLU A 187 -1.51 -38.24 2.31
C GLU A 187 -1.62 -36.71 2.06
N ARG A 188 -2.82 -36.20 1.78
CA ARG A 188 -3.07 -34.76 1.59
C ARG A 188 -3.67 -34.08 2.83
N GLY A 189 -3.61 -34.70 4.01
CA GLY A 189 -4.13 -34.13 5.24
C GLY A 189 -3.68 -32.69 5.55
N PRO A 190 -2.43 -32.26 5.25
CA PRO A 190 -2.05 -30.86 5.36
C PRO A 190 -2.71 -29.87 4.37
N TRP A 191 -3.50 -30.36 3.41
CA TRP A 191 -4.26 -29.55 2.42
C TRP A 191 -5.77 -29.70 2.59
N ASP A 192 -6.22 -30.36 3.66
CA ASP A 192 -7.63 -30.58 3.97
C ASP A 192 -8.02 -29.88 5.29
N ALA A 193 -8.57 -28.68 5.18
CA ALA A 193 -9.03 -27.91 6.32
C ALA A 193 -10.33 -28.46 6.94
N GLN A 194 -10.98 -29.44 6.29
CA GLN A 194 -12.07 -30.20 6.89
C GLN A 194 -11.58 -31.08 8.07
N LYS A 195 -10.30 -31.49 8.03
CA LYS A 195 -9.63 -32.21 9.12
C LYS A 195 -9.48 -31.36 10.40
N SER A 196 -9.35 -30.03 10.22
CA SER A 196 -9.08 -29.06 11.30
C SER A 196 -10.23 -28.08 11.49
N SER A 197 -10.35 -27.03 10.69
CA SER A 197 -11.30 -25.95 10.85
C SER A 197 -12.75 -26.41 10.78
N GLY A 198 -13.11 -27.28 9.84
CA GLY A 198 -14.43 -27.89 9.70
C GLY A 198 -14.70 -29.05 10.67
N ASN A 199 -13.75 -29.42 11.53
CA ASN A 199 -13.87 -30.58 12.43
C ASN A 199 -14.23 -30.13 13.86
N THR A 200 -15.38 -30.55 14.35
CA THR A 200 -15.87 -30.23 15.69
C THR A 200 -15.06 -30.88 16.83
N ASN A 201 -14.20 -31.86 16.52
CA ASN A 201 -13.33 -32.55 17.46
C ASN A 201 -11.86 -32.19 17.38
N ASP A 202 -11.55 -31.07 16.70
CA ASP A 202 -10.20 -30.53 16.56
C ASP A 202 -10.14 -29.07 17.08
N LEU A 203 -9.00 -28.67 17.65
CA LEU A 203 -8.83 -27.35 18.24
C LEU A 203 -8.24 -26.30 17.25
N ARG A 204 -7.89 -26.70 16.04
CA ARG A 204 -7.34 -25.82 15.00
C ARG A 204 -8.47 -25.15 14.19
N GLY A 205 -8.23 -23.92 13.72
CA GLY A 205 -9.21 -23.12 12.99
C GLY A 205 -10.38 -22.69 13.88
N LYS A 206 -10.07 -22.25 15.09
CA LYS A 206 -11.03 -21.96 16.17
C LYS A 206 -10.69 -20.67 16.90
N ILE A 207 -11.69 -20.11 17.57
CA ILE A 207 -11.49 -19.29 18.76
C ILE A 207 -11.96 -20.13 19.94
N LEU A 208 -11.04 -20.46 20.85
CA LEU A 208 -11.26 -21.28 22.02
C LEU A 208 -11.58 -20.39 23.22
N ARG A 209 -12.45 -20.83 24.14
CA ARG A 209 -12.75 -20.12 25.38
C ARG A 209 -12.67 -21.10 26.57
N ILE A 210 -11.78 -20.77 27.51
CA ILE A 210 -11.53 -21.54 28.75
C ILE A 210 -11.48 -20.61 29.95
N HIS A 211 -11.66 -21.11 31.17
CA HIS A 211 -11.42 -20.37 32.41
C HIS A 211 -10.20 -20.96 33.12
N PRO A 212 -9.05 -20.29 33.15
CA PRO A 212 -7.85 -20.74 33.83
C PRO A 212 -8.03 -20.78 35.34
N GLU A 213 -7.57 -21.86 35.98
CA GLU A 213 -7.62 -22.03 37.41
C GLU A 213 -6.27 -21.78 38.11
N ALA A 214 -6.32 -21.49 39.39
CA ALA A 214 -5.10 -21.14 40.14
C ALA A 214 -4.06 -22.27 40.19
N ASP A 215 -4.49 -23.53 40.18
CA ASP A 215 -3.61 -24.70 40.21
C ASP A 215 -2.89 -24.97 38.86
N GLY A 216 -3.28 -24.27 37.79
CA GLY A 216 -2.73 -24.43 36.43
C GLY A 216 -3.53 -25.36 35.54
N THR A 217 -4.73 -25.74 35.96
CA THR A 217 -5.75 -26.39 35.13
C THR A 217 -6.69 -25.32 34.51
N TYR A 218 -7.73 -25.75 33.82
CA TYR A 218 -8.81 -24.87 33.36
C TYR A 218 -10.17 -25.57 33.47
N THR A 219 -11.23 -24.77 33.55
CA THR A 219 -12.60 -25.21 33.41
C THR A 219 -13.24 -24.68 32.12
N ILE A 220 -14.36 -25.27 31.72
CA ILE A 220 -15.12 -24.86 30.54
C ILE A 220 -16.27 -23.95 30.99
N PRO A 221 -16.26 -22.66 30.55
CA PRO A 221 -17.36 -21.75 30.81
C PRO A 221 -18.66 -22.21 30.13
N GLU A 222 -19.79 -21.92 30.75
CA GLU A 222 -21.08 -22.12 30.08
C GLU A 222 -21.22 -21.25 28.83
N GLY A 223 -21.95 -21.78 27.83
CA GLY A 223 -22.25 -21.04 26.62
C GLY A 223 -21.17 -21.11 25.52
N ASN A 224 -20.23 -22.07 25.58
CA ASN A 224 -19.43 -22.46 24.42
C ASN A 224 -20.29 -23.18 23.36
N LEU A 225 -19.79 -23.36 22.16
CA LEU A 225 -20.52 -23.90 21.01
C LEU A 225 -21.05 -25.31 21.29
N PHE A 226 -20.25 -26.13 21.99
CA PHE A 226 -20.61 -27.50 22.34
C PHE A 226 -20.60 -27.71 23.85
N PRO A 227 -21.72 -28.18 24.46
CA PRO A 227 -21.75 -28.54 25.87
C PRO A 227 -20.70 -29.61 26.21
N LYS A 228 -20.14 -29.55 27.41
CA LYS A 228 -19.20 -30.55 27.92
C LYS A 228 -19.81 -31.95 27.87
N GLY A 229 -19.08 -32.91 27.30
CA GLY A 229 -19.53 -34.30 27.16
C GLY A 229 -20.30 -34.61 25.88
N THR A 230 -20.51 -33.63 24.98
CA THR A 230 -21.09 -33.89 23.66
C THR A 230 -20.12 -34.76 22.84
N PRO A 231 -20.52 -35.94 22.38
CA PRO A 231 -19.64 -36.83 21.62
C PRO A 231 -19.10 -36.19 20.34
N LYS A 232 -17.87 -36.48 19.95
CA LYS A 232 -17.22 -35.98 18.75
C LYS A 232 -17.08 -34.45 18.69
N THR A 233 -17.02 -33.79 19.85
CA THR A 233 -16.84 -32.34 19.94
C THR A 233 -15.79 -31.95 20.99
N ARG A 234 -15.23 -30.76 20.86
CA ARG A 234 -14.35 -30.15 21.86
C ARG A 234 -15.12 -29.04 22.59
N PRO A 235 -15.28 -29.14 23.92
CA PRO A 235 -16.03 -28.15 24.68
C PRO A 235 -15.33 -26.79 24.82
N GLU A 236 -14.05 -26.70 24.51
CA GLU A 236 -13.26 -25.46 24.46
C GLU A 236 -13.69 -24.53 23.34
N ILE A 237 -14.37 -25.02 22.30
CA ILE A 237 -14.69 -24.26 21.10
C ILE A 237 -15.77 -23.22 21.41
N PHE A 238 -15.42 -21.92 21.23
CA PHE A 238 -16.37 -20.82 21.22
C PHE A 238 -16.88 -20.56 19.80
N THR A 239 -15.96 -20.35 18.82
CA THR A 239 -16.31 -20.31 17.41
C THR A 239 -15.41 -21.25 16.61
N MET A 240 -15.90 -21.69 15.44
CA MET A 240 -15.17 -22.55 14.53
C MET A 240 -15.37 -22.08 13.07
N GLY A 241 -14.61 -22.65 12.16
CA GLY A 241 -14.69 -22.29 10.74
C GLY A 241 -13.84 -21.08 10.41
N HIS A 242 -12.58 -21.08 10.87
CA HIS A 242 -11.59 -20.04 10.61
C HIS A 242 -10.39 -20.61 9.86
N ARG A 243 -9.80 -19.79 8.98
CA ARG A 243 -8.54 -20.12 8.30
C ARG A 243 -7.34 -19.70 9.15
N ASN A 244 -7.20 -18.42 9.40
CA ASN A 244 -6.12 -17.87 10.22
C ASN A 244 -6.60 -16.62 10.97
N PRO A 245 -7.37 -16.77 12.06
CA PRO A 245 -7.83 -15.67 12.90
C PRO A 245 -6.65 -15.12 13.69
N TYR A 246 -5.82 -14.31 13.03
CA TYR A 246 -4.49 -13.96 13.52
C TYR A 246 -4.50 -13.04 14.73
N ARG A 247 -5.44 -12.06 14.74
CA ARG A 247 -5.65 -11.18 15.90
C ARG A 247 -7.13 -11.10 16.24
N ILE A 248 -7.40 -11.29 17.53
CA ILE A 248 -8.75 -11.23 18.11
C ILE A 248 -8.86 -10.10 19.11
N SER A 249 -10.06 -9.67 19.39
CA SER A 249 -10.38 -8.76 20.50
C SER A 249 -11.73 -9.10 21.10
N VAL A 250 -11.79 -9.13 22.43
CA VAL A 250 -13.02 -9.35 23.20
C VAL A 250 -13.48 -8.01 23.78
N ASP A 251 -14.66 -7.57 23.38
CA ASP A 251 -15.28 -6.40 23.97
C ASP A 251 -15.80 -6.71 25.37
N LYS A 252 -15.13 -6.18 26.39
CA LYS A 252 -15.41 -6.44 27.81
C LYS A 252 -16.74 -5.86 28.28
N HIS A 253 -17.37 -4.94 27.52
CA HIS A 253 -18.64 -4.32 27.85
C HIS A 253 -19.86 -5.14 27.40
N ASN A 254 -19.79 -5.76 26.23
CA ASN A 254 -20.91 -6.52 25.64
C ASN A 254 -20.62 -8.01 25.43
N GLY A 255 -19.36 -8.46 25.57
CA GLY A 255 -18.93 -9.84 25.38
C GLY A 255 -18.82 -10.29 23.93
N TYR A 256 -18.88 -9.36 22.97
CA TYR A 256 -18.69 -9.67 21.55
C TYR A 256 -17.22 -9.92 21.25
N VAL A 257 -16.96 -10.85 20.36
CA VAL A 257 -15.61 -11.19 19.92
C VAL A 257 -15.44 -10.73 18.47
N TYR A 258 -14.36 -9.99 18.22
CA TYR A 258 -13.98 -9.51 16.91
C TYR A 258 -12.68 -10.16 16.48
N TRP A 259 -12.52 -10.46 15.19
CA TRP A 259 -11.26 -10.92 14.62
C TRP A 259 -11.16 -10.60 13.14
N GLY A 260 -9.92 -10.49 12.68
CA GLY A 260 -9.61 -10.57 11.26
C GLY A 260 -9.26 -12.00 10.89
N ASP A 261 -9.78 -12.50 9.78
CA ASP A 261 -9.45 -13.82 9.23
C ASP A 261 -8.80 -13.67 7.85
N VAL A 262 -7.57 -14.13 7.73
CA VAL A 262 -6.80 -14.04 6.49
C VAL A 262 -7.27 -15.13 5.53
N GLY A 263 -7.87 -14.70 4.43
CA GLY A 263 -8.43 -15.56 3.39
C GLY A 263 -7.40 -16.21 2.46
N PRO A 264 -7.83 -17.11 1.57
CA PRO A 264 -6.97 -17.77 0.59
C PRO A 264 -6.47 -16.79 -0.50
N ASP A 265 -5.55 -17.25 -1.37
CA ASP A 265 -4.90 -16.41 -2.38
C ASP A 265 -5.52 -16.54 -3.79
N ALA A 266 -6.75 -17.03 -3.93
CA ALA A 266 -7.42 -17.18 -5.22
C ALA A 266 -7.72 -15.81 -5.86
N GLY A 267 -7.21 -15.55 -7.06
CA GLY A 267 -7.36 -14.26 -7.75
C GLY A 267 -8.68 -14.08 -8.49
N GLU A 268 -9.42 -15.15 -8.77
CA GLU A 268 -10.65 -15.15 -9.57
C GLU A 268 -11.59 -16.29 -9.16
N ASP A 269 -12.88 -16.15 -9.45
CA ASP A 269 -13.83 -17.24 -9.30
C ASP A 269 -13.50 -18.39 -10.25
N SER A 270 -13.52 -19.63 -9.74
CA SER A 270 -13.21 -20.84 -10.52
C SER A 270 -14.38 -21.81 -10.48
N VAL A 271 -15.02 -22.04 -11.64
CA VAL A 271 -16.16 -22.94 -11.79
C VAL A 271 -15.76 -24.37 -11.38
N GLY A 272 -16.56 -25.01 -10.54
CA GLY A 272 -16.29 -26.34 -9.99
C GLY A 272 -15.16 -26.40 -8.95
N VAL A 273 -14.70 -25.24 -8.47
CA VAL A 273 -13.68 -25.10 -7.41
C VAL A 273 -14.19 -24.20 -6.27
N GLY A 274 -14.28 -22.88 -6.52
CA GLY A 274 -14.70 -21.96 -5.47
C GLY A 274 -14.59 -20.49 -5.89
N PRO A 275 -14.93 -19.58 -4.97
CA PRO A 275 -14.92 -18.14 -5.20
C PRO A 275 -13.52 -17.55 -5.19
N THR A 276 -13.42 -16.32 -5.72
CA THR A 276 -12.27 -15.44 -5.48
C THR A 276 -12.06 -15.23 -3.99
N ALA A 277 -10.82 -15.05 -3.60
CA ALA A 277 -10.44 -14.89 -2.20
C ALA A 277 -10.92 -13.58 -1.59
N GLU A 278 -11.38 -13.65 -0.35
CA GLU A 278 -11.71 -12.50 0.49
C GLU A 278 -11.05 -12.66 1.86
N ASP A 279 -10.53 -11.58 2.40
CA ASP A 279 -10.23 -11.46 3.82
C ASP A 279 -11.45 -10.92 4.54
N GLU A 280 -11.54 -11.19 5.82
CA GLU A 280 -12.76 -10.96 6.60
C GLU A 280 -12.46 -10.25 7.92
N TYR A 281 -13.35 -9.31 8.30
CA TYR A 281 -13.54 -8.93 9.68
C TYR A 281 -14.85 -9.51 10.16
N ASN A 282 -14.76 -10.24 11.23
CA ASN A 282 -15.86 -11.01 11.80
C ASN A 282 -16.26 -10.49 13.17
N GLN A 283 -17.54 -10.72 13.53
CA GLN A 283 -18.10 -10.42 14.84
C GLN A 283 -18.91 -11.61 15.34
N ALA A 284 -18.56 -12.17 16.48
CA ALA A 284 -19.38 -13.14 17.17
C ALA A 284 -20.14 -12.50 18.33
N LYS A 285 -21.45 -12.34 18.18
CA LYS A 285 -22.37 -11.97 19.27
C LYS A 285 -22.74 -13.18 20.13
N LYS A 286 -22.51 -14.39 19.64
CA LYS A 286 -22.73 -15.71 20.26
C LYS A 286 -21.86 -16.76 19.58
N PRO A 287 -21.63 -17.93 20.19
CA PRO A 287 -20.91 -19.02 19.56
C PRO A 287 -21.51 -19.44 18.22
N GLY A 288 -20.63 -19.90 17.28
CA GLY A 288 -21.11 -20.31 15.96
C GLY A 288 -20.02 -20.84 15.03
N PHE A 289 -20.45 -21.16 13.80
CA PHE A 289 -19.62 -21.58 12.71
C PHE A 289 -19.53 -20.43 11.68
N PHE A 290 -18.30 -20.04 11.28
CA PHE A 290 -18.02 -18.88 10.41
C PHE A 290 -17.52 -19.25 9.01
N GLY A 291 -17.79 -20.47 8.58
CA GLY A 291 -17.84 -20.84 7.17
C GLY A 291 -16.64 -21.62 6.64
N TRP A 292 -15.41 -21.29 7.01
CA TRP A 292 -14.23 -21.97 6.48
C TRP A 292 -14.19 -23.46 6.88
N PRO A 293 -13.85 -24.39 5.98
CA PRO A 293 -13.32 -24.21 4.61
C PRO A 293 -14.37 -24.18 3.48
N TYR A 294 -15.64 -24.13 3.79
CA TYR A 294 -16.73 -24.28 2.81
C TYR A 294 -17.20 -22.97 2.21
N PHE A 295 -16.95 -21.84 2.92
CA PHE A 295 -17.43 -20.51 2.55
C PHE A 295 -16.38 -19.45 2.84
N VAL A 296 -16.44 -18.34 2.09
CA VAL A 296 -15.71 -17.09 2.36
C VAL A 296 -16.63 -15.88 2.23
N GLY A 297 -16.32 -14.79 2.93
CA GLY A 297 -17.01 -13.52 2.84
C GLY A 297 -18.49 -13.60 3.22
N ALA A 298 -19.37 -13.22 2.32
CA ALA A 298 -20.81 -13.30 2.50
C ALA A 298 -21.34 -14.73 2.24
N ASN A 299 -20.70 -15.74 2.78
CA ASN A 299 -21.01 -17.16 2.56
C ASN A 299 -20.94 -17.56 1.07
N LYS A 300 -19.99 -17.04 0.32
CA LYS A 300 -19.70 -17.53 -1.03
C LYS A 300 -19.15 -18.95 -0.95
N ALA A 301 -19.84 -19.90 -1.58
CA ALA A 301 -19.62 -21.32 -1.40
C ALA A 301 -18.54 -21.90 -2.31
N TYR A 302 -17.68 -22.74 -1.75
CA TYR A 302 -16.87 -23.70 -2.50
C TYR A 302 -17.73 -24.84 -3.07
N TYR A 303 -17.18 -25.54 -4.04
CA TYR A 303 -17.74 -26.79 -4.55
C TYR A 303 -17.12 -27.98 -3.78
N ASP A 304 -17.93 -28.99 -3.52
CA ASP A 304 -17.50 -30.30 -3.01
C ASP A 304 -16.73 -31.02 -4.14
N LYS A 305 -15.43 -30.71 -4.26
CA LYS A 305 -14.59 -31.11 -5.37
C LYS A 305 -13.90 -32.45 -5.13
N ASP A 306 -14.11 -33.40 -6.03
CA ASP A 306 -13.32 -34.63 -6.10
C ASP A 306 -11.97 -34.33 -6.82
N PHE A 307 -10.89 -34.24 -6.07
CA PHE A 307 -9.53 -34.00 -6.58
C PHE A 307 -8.94 -35.22 -7.30
N THR A 308 -9.49 -36.42 -7.12
CA THR A 308 -9.03 -37.62 -7.84
C THR A 308 -9.53 -37.64 -9.28
N THR A 309 -10.79 -37.31 -9.47
CA THR A 309 -11.40 -37.26 -10.81
C THR A 309 -11.35 -35.87 -11.45
N GLY A 310 -11.05 -34.84 -10.66
CA GLY A 310 -11.04 -33.44 -11.09
C GLY A 310 -12.43 -32.82 -11.25
N LYS A 311 -13.51 -33.55 -10.98
CA LYS A 311 -14.89 -33.06 -11.09
C LYS A 311 -15.25 -32.13 -9.94
N GLY A 312 -15.93 -31.04 -10.27
CA GLY A 312 -16.65 -30.23 -9.28
C GLY A 312 -17.94 -30.96 -8.87
N GLY A 313 -18.18 -31.10 -7.57
CA GLY A 313 -19.43 -31.57 -7.02
C GLY A 313 -20.49 -30.47 -6.92
N VAL A 314 -21.41 -30.60 -5.97
CA VAL A 314 -22.37 -29.55 -5.62
C VAL A 314 -21.68 -28.44 -4.85
N GLN A 315 -22.23 -27.22 -4.85
CA GLN A 315 -21.81 -26.20 -3.94
C GLN A 315 -22.34 -26.49 -2.52
N PHE A 316 -21.53 -26.21 -1.49
CA PHE A 316 -21.97 -26.31 -0.12
C PHE A 316 -23.12 -25.32 0.18
N ASP A 317 -24.06 -25.73 1.03
CA ASP A 317 -25.18 -24.90 1.47
C ASP A 317 -24.87 -24.29 2.86
N PRO A 318 -24.83 -22.95 2.99
CA PRO A 318 -24.52 -22.31 4.27
C PRO A 318 -25.57 -22.55 5.36
N ALA A 319 -26.80 -22.91 5.01
CA ALA A 319 -27.84 -23.28 5.98
C ALA A 319 -27.66 -24.71 6.52
N HIS A 320 -27.03 -25.59 5.73
CA HIS A 320 -26.86 -27.01 6.04
C HIS A 320 -25.45 -27.50 5.66
N PRO A 321 -24.39 -26.90 6.20
CA PRO A 321 -23.04 -27.34 5.90
C PRO A 321 -22.75 -28.69 6.50
N PHE A 322 -21.92 -29.48 5.83
CA PHE A 322 -21.53 -30.80 6.28
C PHE A 322 -20.06 -31.09 6.06
N ASN A 323 -19.52 -32.01 6.85
CA ASN A 323 -18.13 -32.47 6.74
C ASN A 323 -18.11 -34.00 6.65
N ASP A 324 -18.01 -34.54 5.44
CA ASP A 324 -17.91 -35.99 5.19
C ASP A 324 -16.51 -36.44 4.76
N SER A 325 -15.50 -35.55 4.92
CA SER A 325 -14.10 -35.90 4.72
C SER A 325 -13.71 -37.16 5.48
N PRO A 326 -12.96 -38.09 4.90
CA PRO A 326 -12.39 -39.24 5.60
C PRO A 326 -11.44 -38.84 6.74
N ASN A 327 -10.97 -37.61 6.76
CA ASN A 327 -10.12 -37.04 7.81
C ASN A 327 -10.92 -36.45 8.99
N ASN A 328 -12.24 -36.36 8.88
CA ASN A 328 -13.11 -35.82 9.93
C ASN A 328 -13.29 -36.82 11.09
N THR A 329 -12.98 -36.39 12.30
CA THR A 329 -13.24 -37.16 13.55
C THR A 329 -14.43 -36.62 14.34
N GLY A 330 -14.99 -35.51 13.89
CA GLY A 330 -16.09 -34.78 14.52
C GLY A 330 -17.49 -35.17 14.03
N LEU A 331 -18.41 -34.24 14.16
CA LEU A 331 -19.76 -34.37 13.63
C LEU A 331 -19.73 -34.20 12.11
N ARG A 332 -20.66 -34.89 11.41
CA ARG A 332 -20.85 -34.68 9.98
C ARG A 332 -21.63 -33.40 9.70
N ASP A 333 -22.76 -33.22 10.37
CA ASP A 333 -23.61 -32.05 10.14
C ASP A 333 -23.14 -30.92 11.05
N LEU A 334 -22.84 -29.77 10.42
CA LEU A 334 -22.27 -28.59 11.08
C LEU A 334 -23.37 -27.55 11.38
N PRO A 335 -23.15 -26.65 12.35
CA PRO A 335 -24.03 -25.49 12.52
C PRO A 335 -24.11 -24.63 11.26
N PRO A 336 -25.23 -23.91 11.03
CA PRO A 336 -25.33 -22.96 9.91
C PRO A 336 -24.19 -21.95 9.92
N ALA A 337 -23.64 -21.64 8.73
CA ALA A 337 -22.54 -20.71 8.57
C ALA A 337 -23.00 -19.26 8.73
N GLN A 338 -22.25 -18.48 9.52
CA GLN A 338 -22.44 -17.06 9.69
C GLN A 338 -21.57 -16.31 8.69
N PRO A 339 -22.12 -15.30 7.96
CA PRO A 339 -21.34 -14.51 7.01
C PRO A 339 -20.40 -13.53 7.73
N ALA A 340 -19.32 -13.14 7.06
CA ALA A 340 -18.45 -12.08 7.53
C ALA A 340 -19.19 -10.72 7.67
N MET A 341 -18.83 -9.93 8.66
CA MET A 341 -19.31 -8.57 8.86
C MET A 341 -18.79 -7.64 7.74
N ILE A 342 -17.49 -7.69 7.48
CA ILE A 342 -16.81 -6.99 6.41
C ILE A 342 -15.98 -8.01 5.64
N SER A 343 -16.08 -7.99 4.31
CA SER A 343 -15.21 -8.82 3.46
C SER A 343 -14.69 -8.01 2.28
N TYR A 344 -13.45 -8.26 1.88
CA TYR A 344 -12.81 -7.51 0.80
C TYR A 344 -11.79 -8.37 0.04
N THR A 345 -11.61 -8.03 -1.25
CA THR A 345 -10.67 -8.69 -2.16
C THR A 345 -9.37 -7.89 -2.29
N ALA A 346 -8.40 -8.40 -3.08
CA ALA A 346 -7.21 -7.65 -3.47
C ALA A 346 -7.55 -6.42 -4.35
N ALA A 347 -8.66 -6.46 -5.09
CA ALA A 347 -9.20 -5.32 -5.82
C ALA A 347 -10.15 -4.50 -4.94
N GLU A 348 -10.35 -3.22 -5.28
CA GLU A 348 -11.36 -2.38 -4.63
C GLU A 348 -12.76 -2.95 -4.81
N THR A 349 -13.55 -3.00 -3.75
CA THR A 349 -14.92 -3.51 -3.76
C THR A 349 -15.93 -2.38 -3.66
N LYS A 350 -17.06 -2.49 -4.37
CA LYS A 350 -18.15 -1.49 -4.30
C LYS A 350 -18.80 -1.40 -2.92
N LYS A 351 -18.82 -2.50 -2.17
CA LYS A 351 -19.45 -2.55 -0.83
C LYS A 351 -18.59 -1.87 0.23
N PHE A 352 -17.27 -2.00 0.14
CA PHE A 352 -16.31 -1.44 1.08
C PHE A 352 -15.17 -0.71 0.35
N PRO A 353 -15.44 0.40 -0.36
CA PRO A 353 -14.44 1.10 -1.17
C PRO A 353 -13.30 1.68 -0.31
N ILE A 354 -13.57 1.95 0.98
CA ILE A 354 -12.58 2.44 1.94
C ILE A 354 -11.40 1.48 2.14
N MET A 355 -11.62 0.18 1.89
CA MET A 355 -10.56 -0.81 1.95
C MET A 355 -9.52 -0.62 0.85
N GLY A 356 -9.87 0.01 -0.28
CA GLY A 356 -8.97 0.22 -1.40
C GLY A 356 -8.56 -1.08 -2.09
N SER A 357 -7.34 -1.14 -2.63
CA SER A 357 -6.75 -2.31 -3.31
C SER A 357 -5.35 -2.59 -2.78
N GLY A 358 -4.83 -3.80 -3.01
CA GLY A 358 -3.50 -4.25 -2.57
C GLY A 358 -3.52 -5.63 -1.94
N GLY A 359 -2.44 -6.02 -1.27
CA GLY A 359 -2.36 -7.20 -0.42
C GLY A 359 -3.44 -7.21 0.66
N ARG A 360 -3.59 -8.34 1.35
CA ARG A 360 -4.67 -8.53 2.33
C ARG A 360 -4.14 -9.24 3.55
N SER A 361 -4.44 -8.70 4.73
CA SER A 361 -4.24 -9.37 6.01
C SER A 361 -5.05 -8.65 7.08
N ALA A 362 -6.32 -9.07 7.25
CA ALA A 362 -7.26 -8.50 8.19
C ALA A 362 -6.90 -8.85 9.64
N MET A 363 -6.97 -7.86 10.55
CA MET A 363 -6.69 -8.02 11.97
C MET A 363 -7.61 -7.16 12.82
N ALA A 364 -8.12 -7.70 13.93
CA ALA A 364 -8.93 -6.94 14.87
C ALA A 364 -8.08 -6.40 16.03
N GLY A 365 -8.49 -5.25 16.53
CA GLY A 365 -7.93 -4.60 17.70
C GLY A 365 -9.00 -4.16 18.70
N PRO A 366 -8.63 -3.34 19.70
CA PRO A 366 -9.46 -3.11 20.88
C PRO A 366 -10.69 -2.24 20.60
N THR A 367 -11.74 -2.42 21.40
CA THR A 367 -12.86 -1.47 21.51
C THR A 367 -12.47 -0.36 22.49
N TYR A 368 -12.73 0.89 22.11
CA TYR A 368 -12.50 2.03 22.98
C TYR A 368 -13.76 2.42 23.74
N TYR A 369 -13.67 2.48 25.06
CA TYR A 369 -14.71 3.06 25.92
C TYR A 369 -14.14 4.16 26.80
N LYS A 370 -14.65 5.39 26.63
CA LYS A 370 -14.20 6.57 27.39
C LYS A 370 -14.30 6.37 28.90
N ASP A 371 -15.33 5.66 29.35
CA ASP A 371 -15.58 5.42 30.75
C ASP A 371 -14.50 4.53 31.43
N ASP A 372 -13.75 3.76 30.68
CA ASP A 372 -12.65 2.94 31.19
C ASP A 372 -11.43 3.83 31.56
N PHE A 373 -11.38 5.09 31.07
CA PHE A 373 -10.25 6.02 31.18
C PHE A 373 -10.63 7.35 31.85
N LYS A 374 -11.54 7.38 32.82
CA LYS A 374 -12.17 8.59 33.43
C LYS A 374 -11.14 9.52 33.97
N ASN A 375 -10.06 9.52 34.23
CA ASN A 375 -9.08 10.51 34.73
C ASN A 375 -7.78 10.54 33.92
N ALA A 376 -7.78 9.87 32.80
CA ALA A 376 -6.61 9.74 31.97
C ALA A 376 -6.36 11.03 31.15
N LYS A 377 -5.10 11.44 31.09
CA LYS A 377 -4.70 12.70 30.42
C LYS A 377 -4.59 12.59 28.90
N ARG A 378 -4.48 11.36 28.36
CA ARG A 378 -4.22 11.09 26.95
C ARG A 378 -5.34 10.29 26.29
N SER A 379 -6.48 10.11 27.01
CA SER A 379 -7.64 9.35 26.52
C SER A 379 -8.23 9.96 25.26
N PHE A 380 -8.64 9.10 24.34
CA PHE A 380 -9.29 9.52 23.09
C PHE A 380 -10.60 10.26 23.36
N PRO A 381 -11.08 11.08 22.42
CA PRO A 381 -12.32 11.87 22.56
C PRO A 381 -13.57 10.97 22.49
N ASP A 382 -14.71 11.52 22.94
CA ASP A 382 -16.01 10.85 22.94
C ASP A 382 -16.44 10.36 21.54
N TYR A 383 -15.92 11.01 20.49
CA TYR A 383 -16.15 10.61 19.10
C TYR A 383 -15.87 9.11 18.85
N TYR A 384 -14.84 8.55 19.48
CA TYR A 384 -14.47 7.12 19.32
C TYR A 384 -15.11 6.20 20.36
N ASN A 385 -15.97 6.71 21.25
CA ASN A 385 -16.58 5.89 22.30
C ASN A 385 -17.45 4.76 21.73
N GLY A 386 -17.14 3.52 22.06
CA GLY A 386 -17.79 2.32 21.54
C GLY A 386 -17.30 1.87 20.14
N ASN A 387 -16.28 2.50 19.59
CA ASN A 387 -15.70 2.08 18.31
C ASN A 387 -14.70 0.94 18.51
N VAL A 388 -14.76 -0.05 17.61
CA VAL A 388 -13.74 -1.08 17.47
C VAL A 388 -12.67 -0.61 16.53
N PHE A 389 -11.41 -0.69 16.94
CA PHE A 389 -10.27 -0.39 16.08
C PHE A 389 -9.84 -1.67 15.37
N MET A 390 -10.08 -1.73 14.06
CA MET A 390 -9.64 -2.81 13.18
C MET A 390 -8.48 -2.33 12.32
N TYR A 391 -7.63 -3.22 11.83
CA TYR A 391 -6.50 -2.80 11.02
C TYR A 391 -6.16 -3.82 9.95
N GLU A 392 -5.47 -3.32 8.95
CA GLU A 392 -5.06 -4.08 7.78
C GLU A 392 -3.55 -4.02 7.65
N TRP A 393 -2.89 -5.16 7.84
CA TRP A 393 -1.44 -5.26 7.93
C TRP A 393 -0.76 -4.90 6.60
N MET A 394 -1.23 -5.47 5.46
CA MET A 394 -0.64 -5.25 4.13
C MET A 394 -0.89 -3.85 3.56
N ARG A 395 -1.91 -3.13 4.06
CA ARG A 395 -2.33 -1.81 3.55
C ARG A 395 -2.00 -0.67 4.49
N ASP A 396 -1.27 -0.94 5.57
CA ASP A 396 -0.79 0.06 6.53
C ASP A 396 -1.90 0.97 7.07
N MET A 397 -3.11 0.43 7.31
CA MET A 397 -4.23 1.26 7.74
C MET A 397 -4.91 0.74 9.00
N ILE A 398 -5.41 1.69 9.78
CA ILE A 398 -6.28 1.45 10.93
C ILE A 398 -7.67 2.01 10.61
N LEU A 399 -8.70 1.27 11.00
CA LEU A 399 -10.10 1.60 10.81
C LEU A 399 -10.76 1.80 12.16
N ALA A 400 -11.59 2.82 12.30
CA ALA A 400 -12.52 2.97 13.41
C ALA A 400 -13.91 2.55 12.93
N VAL A 401 -14.48 1.54 13.58
CA VAL A 401 -15.76 0.94 13.20
C VAL A 401 -16.78 1.17 14.30
N SER A 402 -17.88 1.82 13.95
CA SER A 402 -18.96 2.18 14.87
C SER A 402 -20.13 1.20 14.74
N PHE A 403 -20.81 0.97 15.85
CA PHE A 403 -21.94 0.05 15.95
C PHE A 403 -23.16 0.74 16.57
N ASP A 404 -24.37 0.25 16.26
CA ASP A 404 -25.60 0.65 16.92
C ASP A 404 -25.81 -0.12 18.25
N GLY A 405 -26.89 0.17 18.96
CA GLY A 405 -27.24 -0.48 20.22
C GLY A 405 -27.56 -1.98 20.09
N LYS A 406 -27.66 -2.52 18.87
CA LYS A 406 -27.82 -3.96 18.59
C LYS A 406 -26.50 -4.64 18.23
N GLY A 407 -25.45 -3.86 18.13
CA GLY A 407 -24.12 -4.29 17.67
C GLY A 407 -24.06 -4.50 16.16
N ASP A 408 -24.91 -3.84 15.38
CA ASP A 408 -24.81 -3.86 13.93
C ASP A 408 -23.94 -2.67 13.46
N MET A 409 -23.02 -2.93 12.51
CA MET A 409 -22.10 -1.92 12.02
C MET A 409 -22.85 -0.77 11.32
N THR A 410 -22.58 0.45 11.75
CA THR A 410 -23.21 1.68 11.21
C THR A 410 -22.27 2.52 10.37
N LYS A 411 -20.97 2.55 10.73
CA LYS A 411 -19.96 3.38 10.07
C LYS A 411 -18.60 2.70 10.12
N MET A 412 -17.80 2.91 9.09
CA MET A 412 -16.40 2.56 9.03
C MET A 412 -15.62 3.73 8.43
N GLU A 413 -14.55 4.14 9.08
CA GLU A 413 -13.69 5.23 8.63
C GLU A 413 -12.21 4.93 8.88
N ARG A 414 -11.33 5.54 8.10
CA ARG A 414 -9.89 5.46 8.36
C ARG A 414 -9.53 6.29 9.58
N PHE A 415 -8.86 5.66 10.52
CA PHE A 415 -8.25 6.35 11.65
C PHE A 415 -6.90 6.92 11.24
N LEU A 416 -6.73 8.23 11.37
CA LEU A 416 -5.51 8.98 11.06
C LEU A 416 -4.92 8.68 9.66
N PRO A 417 -5.66 8.92 8.57
CA PRO A 417 -5.27 8.53 7.21
C PRO A 417 -3.99 9.19 6.70
N ASN A 418 -3.54 10.29 7.30
CA ASN A 418 -2.27 10.96 6.96
C ASN A 418 -1.10 10.55 7.87
N MET A 419 -1.33 9.68 8.86
CA MET A 419 -0.28 9.11 9.71
C MET A 419 0.23 7.81 9.09
N THR A 420 1.54 7.72 8.88
CA THR A 420 2.15 6.51 8.32
C THR A 420 2.32 5.44 9.40
N PHE A 421 1.85 4.24 9.13
CA PHE A 421 2.12 3.02 9.87
C PHE A 421 3.05 2.11 9.06
N SER A 422 3.67 1.14 9.71
CA SER A 422 4.54 0.15 9.05
C SER A 422 4.12 -1.25 9.45
N HIS A 423 3.12 -1.78 8.75
CA HIS A 423 2.53 -3.10 8.96
C HIS A 423 2.12 -3.32 10.44
N PRO A 424 1.04 -2.66 10.91
CA PRO A 424 0.54 -2.82 12.28
C PRO A 424 0.13 -4.28 12.53
N ILE A 425 0.74 -4.91 13.54
CA ILE A 425 0.57 -6.34 13.84
C ILE A 425 -0.21 -6.57 15.14
N ASP A 426 -0.25 -5.57 16.03
CA ASP A 426 -1.02 -5.63 17.28
C ASP A 426 -1.36 -4.23 17.79
N MET A 427 -2.48 -4.10 18.53
CA MET A 427 -2.92 -2.85 19.16
C MET A 427 -3.59 -3.09 20.50
N ALA A 428 -3.32 -2.21 21.47
CA ALA A 428 -3.96 -2.22 22.77
C ALA A 428 -4.09 -0.79 23.33
N PHE A 429 -5.18 -0.50 24.08
CA PHE A 429 -5.25 0.73 24.86
C PHE A 429 -4.48 0.58 26.18
N GLY A 430 -3.62 1.57 26.47
CA GLY A 430 -2.93 1.67 27.74
C GLY A 430 -3.80 2.29 28.84
N PRO A 431 -3.33 2.25 30.10
CA PRO A 431 -4.10 2.74 31.26
C PRO A 431 -4.40 4.26 31.22
N ASN A 432 -3.69 5.00 30.37
CA ASN A 432 -3.95 6.43 30.14
C ASN A 432 -4.89 6.72 28.96
N GLY A 433 -5.48 5.67 28.34
CA GLY A 433 -6.44 5.79 27.23
C GLY A 433 -5.80 6.18 25.90
N ASP A 434 -4.50 6.05 25.80
CA ASP A 434 -3.72 6.15 24.57
C ASP A 434 -3.61 4.78 23.88
N LEU A 435 -3.50 4.78 22.56
CA LEU A 435 -3.43 3.56 21.75
C LEU A 435 -1.97 3.19 21.50
N TYR A 436 -1.55 2.02 21.98
CA TYR A 436 -0.28 1.42 21.62
C TYR A 436 -0.46 0.62 20.34
N VAL A 437 0.51 0.72 19.43
CA VAL A 437 0.56 -0.02 18.18
C VAL A 437 1.93 -0.68 18.05
N LEU A 438 1.92 -1.97 17.77
CA LEU A 438 3.11 -2.73 17.44
C LEU A 438 3.22 -2.81 15.93
N GLU A 439 4.29 -2.25 15.36
CA GLU A 439 4.56 -2.24 13.93
C GLU A 439 5.59 -3.32 13.60
N TYR A 440 5.23 -4.25 12.70
CA TYR A 440 6.09 -5.36 12.29
C TYR A 440 7.24 -4.91 11.39
N GLY A 441 6.99 -3.89 10.56
CA GLY A 441 7.90 -3.44 9.51
C GLY A 441 7.65 -4.13 8.16
N THR A 442 8.33 -3.65 7.13
CA THR A 442 7.99 -3.91 5.72
C THR A 442 8.08 -5.39 5.29
N GLY A 443 9.03 -6.16 5.81
CA GLY A 443 9.30 -7.52 5.29
C GLY A 443 8.80 -8.64 6.18
N TRP A 444 8.06 -9.61 5.63
CA TRP A 444 7.61 -10.80 6.34
C TRP A 444 8.76 -11.78 6.59
N PHE A 445 8.82 -12.40 7.79
CA PHE A 445 9.90 -13.27 8.27
C PHE A 445 11.29 -12.61 8.28
N LEU A 446 11.34 -11.33 8.64
CA LEU A 446 12.59 -10.58 8.69
C LEU A 446 12.67 -9.66 9.90
N LYS A 447 13.90 -9.44 10.34
CA LYS A 447 14.21 -8.32 11.22
C LYS A 447 14.19 -7.03 10.41
N ASN A 448 13.18 -6.20 10.63
CA ASN A 448 12.98 -4.95 9.91
C ASN A 448 13.57 -3.76 10.65
N ASP A 449 14.24 -2.85 9.93
CA ASP A 449 14.73 -1.60 10.52
C ASP A 449 13.61 -0.61 10.86
N ASP A 450 12.43 -0.77 10.25
CA ASP A 450 11.24 0.05 10.43
C ASP A 450 10.18 -0.59 11.36
N SER A 451 10.52 -1.71 12.02
CA SER A 451 9.69 -2.30 13.07
C SER A 451 9.75 -1.47 14.35
N ARG A 452 8.59 -1.20 14.98
CA ARG A 452 8.50 -0.26 16.11
C ARG A 452 7.41 -0.63 17.09
N LEU A 453 7.64 -0.24 18.35
CA LEU A 453 6.57 -0.05 19.33
C LEU A 453 6.27 1.45 19.38
N VAL A 454 5.03 1.83 19.07
CA VAL A 454 4.60 3.22 19.07
C VAL A 454 3.38 3.42 19.97
N ARG A 455 3.15 4.67 20.37
CA ARG A 455 1.99 5.08 21.16
C ARG A 455 1.34 6.28 20.48
N ILE A 456 0.04 6.23 20.25
CA ILE A 456 -0.77 7.31 19.71
C ILE A 456 -1.44 8.02 20.88
N GLU A 457 -1.04 9.28 21.10
CA GLU A 457 -1.55 10.13 22.17
C GLU A 457 -2.53 11.15 21.63
N PHE A 458 -3.66 11.34 22.29
CA PHE A 458 -4.60 12.42 21.99
C PHE A 458 -4.36 13.62 22.92
N ASN A 459 -4.31 14.81 22.34
CA ASN A 459 -4.22 16.07 23.05
C ASN A 459 -5.54 16.84 22.98
N ALA A 460 -6.32 16.79 24.07
CA ALA A 460 -7.55 17.59 24.20
C ALA A 460 -7.28 19.07 24.49
N GLY A 461 -6.06 19.39 24.94
CA GLY A 461 -5.66 20.74 25.33
C GLY A 461 -5.02 21.54 24.20
N ASN A 462 -4.13 22.45 24.61
CA ASN A 462 -3.36 23.27 23.68
C ASN A 462 -2.47 22.40 22.78
N ARG A 463 -2.44 22.74 21.49
CA ARG A 463 -1.62 22.05 20.48
C ARG A 463 -0.29 22.77 20.26
N LYS A 464 0.73 22.04 19.89
CA LYS A 464 1.99 22.63 19.43
C LYS A 464 1.78 23.36 18.10
N PRO A 465 2.52 24.44 17.83
CA PRO A 465 2.56 25.07 16.54
C PRO A 465 2.92 24.10 15.42
N SER A 466 2.21 24.18 14.28
CA SER A 466 2.56 23.45 13.07
C SER A 466 3.55 24.27 12.25
N ILE A 467 4.80 23.81 12.15
CA ILE A 467 5.88 24.58 11.54
C ILE A 467 6.06 24.21 10.07
N GLN A 468 6.09 25.25 9.22
CA GLN A 468 6.61 25.19 7.86
C GLN A 468 7.95 25.95 7.81
N VAL A 469 8.92 25.38 7.10
CA VAL A 469 10.25 25.99 6.97
C VAL A 469 10.71 25.89 5.52
N ALA A 470 11.18 27.02 4.97
CA ALA A 470 11.76 27.09 3.64
C ALA A 470 12.98 28.02 3.63
N ALA A 471 13.82 27.86 2.61
CA ALA A 471 14.94 28.72 2.31
C ALA A 471 14.90 29.07 0.84
N SER A 472 15.20 30.33 0.47
CA SER A 472 15.21 30.78 -0.94
C SER A 472 16.20 30.02 -1.80
N GLN A 473 17.27 29.51 -1.19
CA GLN A 473 18.23 28.57 -1.81
C GLN A 473 18.92 27.76 -0.70
N LYS A 474 19.26 26.51 -1.02
CA LYS A 474 19.89 25.56 -0.10
C LYS A 474 21.38 25.37 -0.35
N ALA A 475 21.88 25.83 -1.47
CA ALA A 475 23.28 25.76 -1.82
C ALA A 475 23.68 26.97 -2.65
N GLY A 476 24.96 27.36 -2.57
CA GLY A 476 25.52 28.45 -3.40
C GLY A 476 26.92 28.83 -2.97
N ALA A 477 27.61 29.56 -3.84
CA ALA A 477 28.93 30.14 -3.52
C ALA A 477 28.83 31.19 -2.41
N VAL A 478 29.90 31.35 -1.63
CA VAL A 478 29.98 32.41 -0.63
C VAL A 478 30.44 33.74 -1.24
N PRO A 479 29.97 34.89 -0.71
CA PRO A 479 28.95 35.06 0.31
C PRO A 479 27.56 34.62 -0.19
N LEU A 480 26.91 33.71 0.55
CA LEU A 480 25.59 33.15 0.21
C LEU A 480 24.50 33.86 1.00
N LYS A 481 23.68 34.67 0.36
CA LYS A 481 22.53 35.36 0.95
C LYS A 481 21.29 34.47 0.82
N VAL A 482 20.69 34.08 1.97
CA VAL A 482 19.53 33.21 2.04
C VAL A 482 18.41 33.91 2.80
N ASN A 483 17.22 33.95 2.18
CA ASN A 483 15.99 34.34 2.87
C ASN A 483 15.38 33.07 3.45
N LEU A 484 15.27 33.01 4.78
CA LEU A 484 14.60 31.95 5.51
C LEU A 484 13.11 32.31 5.62
N SER A 485 12.24 31.33 5.59
CA SER A 485 10.80 31.58 5.65
C SER A 485 10.11 30.59 6.59
N SER A 486 9.25 31.14 7.44
CA SER A 486 8.28 30.40 8.26
C SER A 486 6.85 30.48 7.70
N ALA A 487 6.68 30.95 6.46
CA ALA A 487 5.37 31.09 5.85
C ALA A 487 4.59 29.77 5.83
N GLY A 488 3.31 29.81 6.22
CA GLY A 488 2.48 28.63 6.41
C GLY A 488 2.55 28.02 7.82
N THR A 489 3.46 28.50 8.70
CA THR A 489 3.46 28.14 10.12
C THR A 489 2.21 28.71 10.79
N LYS A 490 1.49 27.86 11.53
CA LYS A 490 0.28 28.25 12.20
C LYS A 490 0.08 27.52 13.53
N ASP A 491 -0.64 28.15 14.42
CA ASP A 491 -1.23 27.52 15.57
C ASP A 491 -2.69 27.18 15.27
N PHE A 492 -3.11 25.95 15.55
CA PHE A 492 -4.48 25.51 15.28
C PHE A 492 -5.48 25.89 16.37
N ASP A 493 -4.99 26.33 17.54
CA ASP A 493 -5.81 26.88 18.63
C ASP A 493 -5.89 28.41 18.54
N GLY A 494 -5.21 29.03 17.58
CA GLY A 494 -5.23 30.47 17.33
C GLY A 494 -4.31 31.26 18.26
N ASP A 495 -3.41 30.59 18.96
CA ASP A 495 -2.47 31.25 19.87
C ASP A 495 -1.42 32.09 19.12
N ALA A 496 -0.99 33.18 19.73
CA ALA A 496 0.08 34.01 19.18
C ALA A 496 1.42 33.25 19.19
N LEU A 497 2.18 33.36 18.08
CA LEU A 497 3.42 32.64 17.89
C LEU A 497 4.63 33.53 18.04
N THR A 498 5.67 32.99 18.67
CA THR A 498 7.03 33.56 18.72
C THR A 498 8.00 32.68 17.98
N TYR A 499 8.96 33.33 17.28
CA TYR A 499 9.87 32.65 16.34
C TYR A 499 11.30 32.81 16.81
N GLN A 500 12.08 31.76 16.67
CA GLN A 500 13.53 31.78 16.91
C GLN A 500 14.23 30.92 15.85
N TRP A 501 15.05 31.54 15.03
CA TRP A 501 15.96 30.84 14.16
C TRP A 501 17.34 30.70 14.80
N LYS A 502 17.93 29.52 14.68
CA LYS A 502 19.27 29.21 15.14
C LYS A 502 20.10 28.70 13.97
N ILE A 503 21.10 29.46 13.54
CA ILE A 503 22.02 29.07 12.48
C ILE A 503 23.23 28.38 13.12
N VAL A 504 23.41 27.10 12.80
CA VAL A 504 24.46 26.24 13.37
C VAL A 504 25.38 25.74 12.27
N SER A 505 26.68 25.92 12.43
CA SER A 505 27.67 25.28 11.56
C SER A 505 27.91 23.84 12.00
N LYS A 506 27.92 22.87 11.08
CA LYS A 506 28.30 21.47 11.38
C LYS A 506 29.77 21.34 11.82
N ALA A 507 30.62 22.30 11.51
CA ALA A 507 32.01 22.35 11.99
C ALA A 507 32.14 22.85 13.43
N GLY A 508 31.02 23.19 14.07
CA GLY A 508 31.00 23.75 15.44
C GLY A 508 31.02 25.27 15.45
N GLY A 509 31.11 25.82 16.66
CA GLY A 509 31.07 27.27 16.89
C GLY A 509 29.78 27.74 17.57
N GLN A 510 29.75 29.01 17.97
CA GLN A 510 28.56 29.63 18.56
C GLN A 510 27.48 29.84 17.50
N PRO A 511 26.23 29.42 17.77
CA PRO A 511 25.14 29.62 16.83
C PRO A 511 24.74 31.10 16.73
N THR A 512 24.34 31.53 15.54
CA THR A 512 23.68 32.84 15.39
C THR A 512 22.18 32.67 15.62
N VAL A 513 21.61 33.57 16.46
CA VAL A 513 20.17 33.54 16.79
C VAL A 513 19.49 34.74 16.17
N LEU A 514 18.33 34.52 15.48
CA LEU A 514 17.50 35.53 14.86
C LEU A 514 16.06 35.34 15.35
N SER A 515 15.34 36.43 15.63
CA SER A 515 13.97 36.35 16.21
C SER A 515 12.87 36.74 15.20
N GLU A 516 13.21 37.13 14.00
CA GLU A 516 12.25 37.48 12.96
C GLU A 516 11.59 36.20 12.37
N PRO A 517 10.33 36.24 12.02
CA PRO A 517 9.67 35.10 11.35
C PRO A 517 10.33 34.69 10.04
N ASN A 518 10.77 35.67 9.24
CA ASN A 518 11.35 35.46 7.92
C ASN A 518 12.67 36.26 7.75
N PRO A 519 13.74 35.85 8.44
CA PRO A 519 15.01 36.60 8.40
C PRO A 519 15.78 36.34 7.13
N THR A 520 16.65 37.30 6.80
CA THR A 520 17.70 37.12 5.81
C THR A 520 19.05 36.90 6.49
N PHE A 521 19.77 35.84 6.10
CA PHE A 521 21.10 35.56 6.62
C PHE A 521 22.12 35.41 5.49
N THR A 522 23.34 35.93 5.70
CA THR A 522 24.41 35.79 4.71
C THR A 522 25.54 34.93 5.27
N PHE A 523 25.74 33.76 4.68
CA PHE A 523 26.83 32.85 4.99
C PHE A 523 28.12 33.35 4.34
N GLN A 524 29.07 33.81 5.16
CA GLN A 524 30.34 34.38 4.69
C GLN A 524 31.42 33.33 4.50
N LYS A 525 31.35 32.20 5.17
CA LYS A 525 32.38 31.15 5.14
C LYS A 525 31.82 29.88 4.49
N PRO A 526 32.66 29.17 3.72
CA PRO A 526 32.28 27.84 3.24
C PRO A 526 31.98 26.89 4.40
N GLY A 527 30.94 26.06 4.24
CA GLY A 527 30.57 25.07 5.25
C GLY A 527 29.16 24.50 5.05
N GLN A 528 28.88 23.46 5.84
CA GLN A 528 27.56 22.89 6.01
C GLN A 528 26.90 23.52 7.23
N TYR A 529 25.70 24.04 7.04
CA TYR A 529 24.95 24.72 8.10
C TYR A 529 23.56 24.12 8.25
N LYS A 530 23.01 24.24 9.46
CA LYS A 530 21.58 24.01 9.73
C LYS A 530 20.94 25.32 10.16
N ALA A 531 19.85 25.69 9.53
CA ALA A 531 18.97 26.74 10.02
C ALA A 531 17.78 26.08 10.71
N ILE A 532 17.71 26.18 12.03
CA ILE A 532 16.72 25.53 12.89
C ILE A 532 15.71 26.60 13.30
N LEU A 533 14.45 26.45 12.88
CA LEU A 533 13.34 27.27 13.35
C LEU A 533 12.69 26.61 14.55
N THR A 534 12.65 27.32 15.67
CA THR A 534 11.80 26.97 16.83
C THR A 534 10.67 27.97 16.93
N VAL A 535 9.45 27.48 17.00
CA VAL A 535 8.25 28.31 17.21
C VAL A 535 7.60 27.91 18.52
N THR A 536 7.22 28.93 19.29
CA THR A 536 6.59 28.74 20.60
C THR A 536 5.27 29.50 20.62
N ASP A 537 4.19 28.86 21.09
CA ASP A 537 2.88 29.48 21.28
C ASP A 537 2.80 30.32 22.55
N ALA A 538 1.68 31.02 22.75
CA ALA A 538 1.46 31.88 23.92
C ALA A 538 1.37 31.09 25.27
N LYS A 539 1.13 29.77 25.20
CA LYS A 539 1.01 28.89 26.37
C LYS A 539 2.30 28.13 26.67
N GLY A 540 3.37 28.36 25.87
CA GLY A 540 4.72 27.83 26.09
C GLY A 540 5.00 26.49 25.41
N LEU A 541 4.07 25.91 24.63
CA LEU A 541 4.37 24.74 23.82
C LEU A 541 5.18 25.13 22.57
N LYS A 542 6.14 24.30 22.21
CA LYS A 542 7.06 24.59 21.12
C LYS A 542 7.31 23.37 20.25
N ASP A 543 7.62 23.61 18.99
CA ASP A 543 8.17 22.63 18.06
C ASP A 543 9.33 23.23 17.29
N SER A 544 10.11 22.40 16.57
CA SER A 544 11.27 22.84 15.81
C SER A 544 11.36 22.09 14.48
N ARG A 545 11.77 22.82 13.43
CA ARG A 545 12.07 22.26 12.11
C ARG A 545 13.38 22.87 11.59
N GLU A 546 14.08 22.12 10.75
CA GLU A 546 15.38 22.55 10.23
C GLU A 546 15.43 22.48 8.71
N VAL A 547 16.34 23.28 8.13
CA VAL A 547 16.73 23.22 6.72
C VAL A 547 18.24 23.24 6.64
N ASP A 548 18.83 22.32 5.86
CA ASP A 548 20.26 22.27 5.60
C ASP A 548 20.64 23.29 4.53
N ILE A 549 21.78 24.00 4.74
CA ILE A 549 22.37 24.97 3.82
C ILE A 549 23.84 24.60 3.53
N LEU A 550 24.19 24.53 2.26
CA LEU A 550 25.54 24.29 1.76
C LEU A 550 26.10 25.59 1.20
N ALA A 551 26.90 26.30 1.98
CA ALA A 551 27.54 27.55 1.53
C ALA A 551 28.95 27.28 1.04
N GLY A 552 29.29 27.68 -0.20
CA GLY A 552 30.62 27.54 -0.76
C GLY A 552 30.77 26.59 -1.95
N ASN A 553 29.69 25.97 -2.39
CA ASN A 553 29.62 25.24 -3.66
C ASN A 553 28.37 25.67 -4.41
N GLN A 554 28.51 26.29 -5.58
CA GLN A 554 27.38 26.70 -6.42
C GLN A 554 26.85 25.51 -7.18
N PRO A 555 25.54 25.20 -7.10
CA PRO A 555 24.96 24.16 -7.95
C PRO A 555 25.17 24.47 -9.43
N PRO A 556 25.54 23.49 -10.27
CA PRO A 556 25.71 23.70 -11.68
C PRO A 556 24.40 24.09 -12.37
N GLN A 557 24.50 24.71 -13.55
CA GLN A 557 23.39 25.00 -14.44
C GLN A 557 23.49 24.12 -15.68
N VAL A 558 22.44 23.40 -16.01
CA VAL A 558 22.33 22.54 -17.18
C VAL A 558 21.20 23.07 -18.06
N ALA A 559 21.47 23.31 -19.33
CA ALA A 559 20.45 23.64 -20.32
C ALA A 559 20.50 22.60 -21.46
N LEU A 560 19.33 22.09 -21.85
CA LEU A 560 19.12 21.17 -22.96
C LEU A 560 18.13 21.81 -23.93
N GLU A 561 18.54 22.02 -25.19
CA GLU A 561 17.75 22.71 -26.20
C GLU A 561 17.62 21.88 -27.47
N ILE A 562 16.41 21.83 -28.06
CA ILE A 562 16.22 21.32 -29.42
C ILE A 562 16.56 22.46 -30.38
N THR A 563 17.61 22.25 -31.16
CA THR A 563 18.10 23.24 -32.11
C THR A 563 17.50 23.08 -33.50
N LYS A 564 17.03 21.87 -33.85
CA LYS A 564 16.31 21.58 -35.10
C LYS A 564 15.39 20.41 -34.92
N GLY A 565 14.15 20.49 -35.43
CA GLY A 565 13.11 19.52 -35.32
C GLY A 565 11.88 20.09 -34.60
N ASN A 566 10.85 19.27 -34.45
CA ASN A 566 9.63 19.65 -33.74
C ASN A 566 9.87 19.65 -32.23
N LYS A 567 9.34 20.63 -31.51
CA LYS A 567 9.52 20.80 -30.05
C LYS A 567 8.35 20.24 -29.21
N SER A 568 7.27 19.81 -29.83
CA SER A 568 6.11 19.21 -29.19
C SER A 568 6.03 17.71 -29.40
N PHE A 569 6.43 17.20 -30.58
CA PHE A 569 6.29 15.81 -30.98
C PHE A 569 7.62 15.20 -31.41
N TYR A 570 7.83 13.94 -31.08
CA TYR A 570 8.82 13.16 -31.80
C TYR A 570 8.16 12.52 -33.03
N LEU A 571 8.73 12.73 -34.20
CA LEU A 571 8.24 12.12 -35.44
C LEU A 571 9.15 10.93 -35.78
N PRO A 572 8.61 9.69 -35.87
CA PRO A 572 9.42 8.52 -36.18
C PRO A 572 10.24 8.71 -37.47
N GLY A 573 11.52 8.31 -37.41
CA GLY A 573 12.45 8.49 -38.55
C GLY A 573 12.95 9.91 -38.78
N GLN A 574 12.42 10.95 -38.10
CA GLN A 574 12.87 12.34 -38.27
C GLN A 574 13.91 12.69 -37.20
N PRO A 575 15.11 13.14 -37.59
CA PRO A 575 16.17 13.48 -36.65
C PRO A 575 15.85 14.78 -35.89
N ILE A 576 16.05 14.73 -34.57
CA ILE A 576 15.94 15.86 -33.65
C ILE A 576 17.35 16.27 -33.28
N ALA A 577 17.77 17.49 -33.73
CA ALA A 577 19.05 18.03 -33.31
C ALA A 577 18.93 18.71 -31.95
N TYR A 578 19.87 18.45 -31.07
CA TYR A 578 19.88 18.98 -29.71
C TYR A 578 21.26 19.44 -29.29
N GLN A 579 21.33 20.33 -28.30
CA GLN A 579 22.55 20.84 -27.69
C GLN A 579 22.40 20.97 -26.19
N VAL A 580 23.44 20.53 -25.45
CA VAL A 580 23.55 20.70 -23.99
C VAL A 580 24.56 21.80 -23.69
N LYS A 581 24.19 22.69 -22.77
CA LYS A 581 25.08 23.69 -22.17
C LYS A 581 25.19 23.43 -20.70
N VAL A 582 26.38 23.43 -20.14
CA VAL A 582 26.62 23.28 -18.70
C VAL A 582 27.55 24.39 -18.25
N THR A 583 27.18 25.06 -17.17
CA THR A 583 28.01 26.03 -16.50
C THR A 583 28.02 25.80 -15.01
N ASP A 584 29.17 25.95 -14.40
CA ASP A 584 29.38 25.83 -12.96
C ASP A 584 30.41 26.86 -12.53
N LYS A 585 30.24 27.49 -11.39
CA LYS A 585 31.10 28.57 -10.95
C LYS A 585 32.50 28.08 -10.63
N GLU A 586 32.59 26.90 -10.04
CA GLU A 586 33.82 26.30 -9.56
C GLU A 586 34.49 25.40 -10.63
N ASP A 587 33.69 24.65 -11.40
CA ASP A 587 34.18 23.71 -12.43
C ASP A 587 34.31 24.36 -13.84
N GLY A 588 33.71 25.56 -14.05
CA GLY A 588 33.73 26.26 -15.31
C GLY A 588 32.60 25.93 -16.26
N SER A 589 32.86 25.87 -17.58
CA SER A 589 31.83 25.63 -18.60
C SER A 589 32.15 24.41 -19.44
N LEU A 590 31.12 23.79 -20.04
CA LEU A 590 31.27 22.67 -20.96
C LEU A 590 32.11 23.11 -22.18
N ALA A 591 33.20 22.39 -22.43
CA ALA A 591 34.06 22.61 -23.58
C ALA A 591 33.39 22.12 -24.88
N GLN A 592 33.36 22.93 -25.92
CA GLN A 592 32.85 22.55 -27.24
C GLN A 592 33.83 21.63 -28.00
N SER A 593 35.14 21.68 -27.72
CA SER A 593 36.16 20.78 -28.26
C SER A 593 37.45 20.84 -27.41
N GLY A 594 38.08 19.67 -27.18
CA GLY A 594 39.39 19.56 -26.54
C GLY A 594 39.37 19.66 -25.02
N ALA A 595 40.42 19.09 -24.36
CA ALA A 595 40.62 19.19 -22.93
C ALA A 595 41.39 20.47 -22.60
N THR A 596 40.71 21.44 -21.98
CA THR A 596 41.34 22.63 -21.42
C THR A 596 41.22 22.57 -19.89
N PRO A 597 42.30 22.82 -19.10
CA PRO A 597 42.22 22.90 -17.65
C PRO A 597 41.15 23.91 -17.21
N GLY A 598 40.34 23.54 -16.20
CA GLY A 598 39.26 24.40 -15.66
C GLY A 598 37.96 24.38 -16.51
N ARG A 599 37.77 23.37 -17.36
CA ARG A 599 36.52 23.19 -18.12
C ARG A 599 35.88 21.85 -17.89
N ILE A 600 34.54 21.81 -17.96
CA ILE A 600 33.73 20.60 -17.90
C ILE A 600 33.90 19.81 -19.20
N LEU A 601 34.26 18.54 -19.11
CA LEU A 601 34.44 17.67 -20.28
C LEU A 601 33.10 17.01 -20.66
N ALA A 602 32.86 16.81 -21.96
CA ALA A 602 31.65 16.19 -22.48
C ALA A 602 31.34 14.82 -21.84
N LYS A 603 32.38 14.01 -21.56
CA LYS A 603 32.26 12.71 -20.90
C LYS A 603 31.76 12.77 -19.45
N GLN A 604 31.74 13.93 -18.81
CA GLN A 604 31.27 14.16 -17.46
C GLN A 604 29.79 14.55 -17.44
N VAL A 605 29.24 14.89 -18.61
CA VAL A 605 27.83 15.24 -18.78
C VAL A 605 27.08 14.02 -19.30
N MET A 606 26.03 13.62 -18.61
CA MET A 606 25.18 12.51 -19.02
C MET A 606 24.04 13.02 -19.88
N VAL A 607 23.87 12.46 -21.07
CA VAL A 607 22.74 12.76 -21.96
C VAL A 607 22.03 11.45 -22.31
N ARG A 608 20.72 11.41 -22.17
CA ARG A 608 19.91 10.21 -22.44
C ARG A 608 18.65 10.54 -23.22
N ALA A 609 18.17 9.54 -23.97
CA ALA A 609 16.88 9.54 -24.61
C ALA A 609 16.16 8.25 -24.20
N THR A 610 14.96 8.38 -23.62
CA THR A 610 14.15 7.26 -23.17
C THR A 610 12.69 7.48 -23.51
N TYR A 611 11.90 6.40 -23.66
CA TYR A 611 10.46 6.49 -23.83
C TYR A 611 9.77 6.10 -22.54
N GLN A 612 8.73 6.86 -22.17
CA GLN A 612 7.96 6.66 -20.94
C GLN A 612 6.47 6.73 -21.26
N ASP A 613 5.64 6.06 -20.46
CA ASP A 613 4.19 6.27 -20.54
C ASP A 613 3.81 7.67 -20.06
N GLU A 614 2.61 8.11 -20.45
CA GLU A 614 2.16 9.49 -20.25
C GLU A 614 1.97 9.85 -18.76
N ALA A 615 1.54 8.89 -17.93
CA ALA A 615 1.33 9.09 -16.50
C ALA A 615 2.67 9.28 -15.76
N THR A 616 3.69 8.52 -16.13
CA THR A 616 5.05 8.66 -15.57
C THR A 616 5.71 9.98 -15.99
N ALA A 617 5.51 10.41 -17.24
CA ALA A 617 6.05 11.67 -17.72
C ALA A 617 5.43 12.89 -17.03
N GLN A 618 4.13 12.86 -16.68
CA GLN A 618 3.47 13.92 -15.92
C GLN A 618 4.03 14.03 -14.50
N ASN A 619 4.24 12.92 -13.80
CA ASN A 619 4.89 12.91 -12.49
C ASN A 619 6.30 13.49 -12.51
N VAL A 620 7.04 13.30 -13.62
CA VAL A 620 8.37 13.92 -13.86
C VAL A 620 8.26 15.45 -13.97
N SER A 621 7.21 15.96 -14.59
CA SER A 621 6.98 17.40 -14.76
C SER A 621 6.56 18.11 -13.47
N GLU A 622 5.70 17.48 -12.64
CA GLU A 622 5.17 18.06 -11.41
C GLU A 622 6.17 18.06 -10.25
N ALA A 623 7.11 17.12 -10.25
CA ALA A 623 8.14 16.99 -9.23
C ALA A 623 9.23 18.07 -9.26
N GLY A 624 9.18 19.02 -10.19
CA GLY A 624 10.09 20.14 -10.42
C GLY A 624 11.25 20.27 -9.42
N HIS A 625 12.49 19.97 -9.83
CA HIS A 625 13.75 20.16 -9.08
C HIS A 625 14.05 19.24 -7.89
N LYS A 626 13.32 18.13 -7.68
CA LYS A 626 13.62 17.15 -6.62
C LYS A 626 13.94 15.76 -7.18
N PHE A 627 14.69 15.68 -8.29
CA PHE A 627 15.13 14.37 -8.76
C PHE A 627 16.40 13.93 -8.03
N SER A 628 16.23 12.96 -7.13
CA SER A 628 17.32 12.10 -6.67
C SER A 628 17.59 10.99 -7.72
N GLU A 629 18.76 10.40 -7.69
CA GLU A 629 19.12 9.22 -8.51
C GLU A 629 18.05 8.10 -8.46
N ALA A 630 17.22 8.08 -7.39
CA ALA A 630 16.09 7.18 -7.19
C ALA A 630 14.89 7.45 -8.12
N ALA A 631 14.65 8.66 -8.56
CA ALA A 631 13.55 8.99 -9.51
C ALA A 631 13.84 8.56 -10.96
N TYR A 632 15.06 8.15 -11.21
CA TYR A 632 15.55 7.66 -12.51
C TYR A 632 15.26 6.17 -12.74
N LEU A 633 14.80 5.48 -11.72
CA LEU A 633 14.45 4.08 -11.78
C LEU A 633 13.02 4.00 -12.34
N GLY A 634 12.90 3.54 -13.58
CA GLY A 634 11.71 3.62 -14.44
C GLY A 634 10.37 3.23 -13.77
N THR A 635 9.27 3.46 -14.47
CA THR A 635 7.88 3.16 -14.09
C THR A 635 7.74 1.88 -13.28
N GLY A 636 8.46 0.82 -13.67
CA GLY A 636 8.42 -0.48 -13.01
C GLY A 636 8.91 -0.46 -11.56
N GLN A 637 9.94 0.31 -11.21
CA GLN A 637 10.38 0.44 -9.83
C GLN A 637 9.38 1.25 -9.01
N ALA A 638 8.87 2.35 -9.54
CA ALA A 638 7.89 3.17 -8.85
C ALA A 638 6.59 2.40 -8.58
N LEU A 639 6.14 1.60 -9.55
CA LEU A 639 5.01 0.69 -9.39
C LEU A 639 5.30 -0.40 -8.33
N MET A 640 6.48 -0.99 -8.35
CA MET A 640 6.91 -1.97 -7.36
C MET A 640 6.99 -1.37 -5.95
N GLU A 641 7.45 -0.11 -5.81
CA GLU A 641 7.54 0.59 -4.53
C GLU A 641 6.19 1.02 -3.96
N LYS A 642 5.21 1.29 -4.82
CA LYS A 642 3.82 1.58 -4.46
C LYS A 642 2.99 0.32 -4.20
N SER A 643 3.51 -0.85 -4.57
CA SER A 643 2.88 -2.15 -4.38
C SER A 643 3.50 -2.87 -3.17
N ASP A 644 2.86 -3.92 -2.73
CA ASP A 644 3.27 -4.79 -1.63
C ASP A 644 4.37 -5.82 -1.97
N CYS A 645 5.00 -5.70 -3.13
CA CYS A 645 6.03 -6.64 -3.61
C CYS A 645 7.16 -6.85 -2.61
N LYS A 646 7.57 -5.79 -1.88
CA LYS A 646 8.66 -5.83 -0.91
C LYS A 646 8.34 -6.61 0.36
N ALA A 647 7.07 -6.89 0.64
CA ALA A 647 6.66 -7.73 1.76
C ALA A 647 7.21 -9.18 1.61
N CYS A 648 7.29 -9.65 0.36
CA CYS A 648 7.71 -11.02 0.04
C CYS A 648 9.01 -11.14 -0.74
N HIS A 649 9.48 -10.08 -1.43
CA HIS A 649 10.66 -10.09 -2.29
C HIS A 649 11.66 -9.00 -1.91
N PHE A 650 12.94 -9.35 -1.86
CA PHE A 650 14.05 -8.39 -1.75
C PHE A 650 14.86 -8.34 -3.03
N THR A 651 15.63 -7.27 -3.17
CA THR A 651 16.46 -7.09 -4.36
C THR A 651 17.54 -8.17 -4.48
N ASP A 652 18.22 -8.50 -3.37
CA ASP A 652 19.48 -9.27 -3.34
C ASP A 652 19.46 -10.52 -2.45
N LYS A 653 18.40 -10.71 -1.66
CA LYS A 653 18.26 -11.89 -0.78
C LYS A 653 16.88 -12.53 -0.89
N LYS A 654 16.83 -13.85 -0.72
CA LYS A 654 15.58 -14.62 -0.64
C LYS A 654 14.85 -14.29 0.68
N SER A 655 13.52 -14.15 0.58
CA SER A 655 12.59 -14.10 1.69
C SER A 655 11.50 -15.16 1.46
N VAL A 656 10.22 -14.84 1.59
CA VAL A 656 9.12 -15.73 1.16
C VAL A 656 9.21 -16.02 -0.34
N GLY A 657 9.42 -14.97 -1.14
CA GLY A 657 9.70 -15.07 -2.57
C GLY A 657 11.21 -15.07 -2.88
N PRO A 658 11.60 -15.39 -4.14
CA PRO A 658 12.98 -15.30 -4.61
C PRO A 658 13.47 -13.85 -4.61
N ALA A 659 14.79 -13.64 -4.48
CA ALA A 659 15.40 -12.34 -4.72
C ALA A 659 15.10 -11.84 -6.14
N PHE A 660 14.81 -10.56 -6.32
CA PHE A 660 14.59 -10.01 -7.66
C PHE A 660 15.80 -10.18 -8.59
N MET A 661 17.02 -10.10 -8.06
CA MET A 661 18.23 -10.39 -8.82
C MET A 661 18.30 -11.85 -9.31
N ASP A 662 17.78 -12.80 -8.53
CA ASP A 662 17.77 -14.20 -8.93
C ASP A 662 16.68 -14.46 -9.99
N VAL A 663 15.52 -13.79 -9.90
CA VAL A 663 14.51 -13.78 -10.96
C VAL A 663 15.13 -13.24 -12.24
N ALA A 664 15.76 -12.07 -12.18
CA ALA A 664 16.41 -11.47 -13.34
C ALA A 664 17.48 -12.37 -13.98
N LYS A 665 18.32 -13.05 -13.18
CA LYS A 665 19.32 -14.01 -13.68
C LYS A 665 18.69 -15.21 -14.35
N ARG A 666 17.64 -15.80 -13.73
CA ARG A 666 17.00 -17.01 -14.22
C ARG A 666 16.34 -16.84 -15.59
N TYR A 667 15.68 -15.70 -15.78
CA TYR A 667 14.95 -15.39 -17.02
C TYR A 667 15.74 -14.56 -18.01
N LYS A 668 17.04 -14.37 -17.79
CA LYS A 668 17.91 -13.61 -18.69
C LYS A 668 17.94 -14.24 -20.08
N GLY A 669 17.56 -13.45 -21.11
CA GLY A 669 17.52 -13.91 -22.51
C GLY A 669 16.24 -14.65 -22.92
N ASP A 670 15.29 -14.86 -22.02
CA ASP A 670 13.98 -15.40 -22.35
C ASP A 670 13.09 -14.34 -22.99
N ALA A 671 12.78 -14.48 -24.26
CA ALA A 671 11.93 -13.53 -25.01
C ALA A 671 10.49 -13.43 -24.47
N ASN A 672 10.01 -14.46 -23.76
CA ASN A 672 8.68 -14.51 -23.17
C ASN A 672 8.65 -14.07 -21.69
N ALA A 673 9.80 -13.75 -21.09
CA ALA A 673 9.90 -13.43 -19.66
C ALA A 673 8.91 -12.36 -19.21
N VAL A 674 8.80 -11.26 -19.96
CA VAL A 674 7.90 -10.16 -19.61
C VAL A 674 6.45 -10.63 -19.59
N ALA A 675 5.99 -11.34 -20.60
CA ALA A 675 4.60 -11.81 -20.69
C ALA A 675 4.28 -12.87 -19.61
N SER A 676 5.17 -13.85 -19.41
CA SER A 676 4.96 -14.94 -18.47
C SER A 676 5.01 -14.47 -17.01
N LEU A 677 5.97 -13.60 -16.66
CA LEU A 677 6.11 -13.07 -15.31
C LEU A 677 5.03 -12.03 -14.99
N SER A 678 4.61 -11.20 -15.96
CA SER A 678 3.47 -10.28 -15.76
C SER A 678 2.19 -11.07 -15.46
N ASN A 679 1.94 -12.14 -16.20
CA ASN A 679 0.81 -13.02 -15.92
C ASN A 679 0.93 -13.69 -14.53
N LYS A 680 2.16 -14.05 -14.12
CA LYS A 680 2.46 -14.59 -12.79
C LYS A 680 2.17 -13.57 -11.67
N ILE A 681 2.52 -12.30 -11.86
CA ILE A 681 2.20 -11.21 -10.93
C ILE A 681 0.67 -11.08 -10.79
N ILE A 682 -0.05 -11.01 -11.90
CA ILE A 682 -1.50 -10.77 -11.89
C ILE A 682 -2.27 -11.96 -11.31
N LYS A 683 -1.93 -13.19 -11.72
CA LYS A 683 -2.67 -14.40 -11.35
C LYS A 683 -2.12 -15.15 -10.13
N GLY A 684 -0.92 -14.83 -9.72
CA GLY A 684 -0.25 -15.55 -8.64
C GLY A 684 0.18 -16.97 -9.03
N GLY A 685 0.34 -17.85 -8.03
CA GLY A 685 0.65 -19.27 -8.18
C GLY A 685 2.09 -19.64 -7.84
N GLY A 686 2.41 -20.94 -7.81
CA GLY A 686 3.69 -21.53 -7.35
C GLY A 686 4.46 -22.31 -8.43
N GLY A 687 5.43 -23.11 -7.99
CA GLY A 687 6.06 -24.22 -8.73
C GLY A 687 7.41 -23.96 -9.36
N VAL A 688 7.81 -22.73 -9.65
CA VAL A 688 9.09 -22.44 -10.35
C VAL A 688 10.26 -22.24 -9.37
N TRP A 689 9.95 -21.74 -8.16
CA TRP A 689 10.91 -21.39 -7.12
C TRP A 689 10.76 -22.26 -5.85
N GLY A 690 10.28 -23.46 -6.00
CA GLY A 690 9.89 -24.35 -4.91
C GLY A 690 8.42 -24.17 -4.55
N ASP A 691 8.08 -24.50 -3.30
CA ASP A 691 6.70 -24.55 -2.86
C ASP A 691 6.08 -23.18 -2.53
N ALA A 692 6.86 -22.12 -2.48
CA ALA A 692 6.32 -20.78 -2.22
C ALA A 692 5.37 -20.35 -3.34
N VAL A 693 4.15 -19.97 -2.95
CA VAL A 693 3.12 -19.48 -3.86
C VAL A 693 3.13 -17.95 -3.81
N MET A 694 3.21 -17.32 -4.96
CA MET A 694 3.05 -15.89 -5.10
C MET A 694 1.57 -15.52 -5.04
N THR A 695 1.21 -14.59 -4.19
CA THR A 695 -0.15 -14.02 -4.11
C THR A 695 -0.53 -13.35 -5.42
N ALA A 696 -1.79 -13.45 -5.83
CA ALA A 696 -2.32 -12.78 -7.01
C ALA A 696 -2.46 -11.26 -6.78
N HIS A 697 -2.12 -10.46 -7.80
CA HIS A 697 -2.24 -9.00 -7.78
C HIS A 697 -3.18 -8.52 -8.92
N PRO A 698 -4.47 -8.86 -8.87
CA PRO A 698 -5.43 -8.55 -9.95
C PRO A 698 -5.71 -7.04 -10.09
N GLN A 699 -5.30 -6.22 -9.12
CA GLN A 699 -5.36 -4.76 -9.18
C GLN A 699 -4.35 -4.15 -10.15
N LEU A 700 -3.27 -4.88 -10.50
CA LEU A 700 -2.28 -4.42 -11.48
C LEU A 700 -2.76 -4.73 -12.90
N THR A 701 -2.66 -3.75 -13.79
CA THR A 701 -2.93 -3.99 -15.21
C THR A 701 -1.79 -4.80 -15.86
N SER A 702 -2.06 -5.46 -16.98
CA SER A 702 -1.01 -6.20 -17.71
C SER A 702 0.18 -5.30 -18.13
N PRO A 703 -0.04 -4.05 -18.60
CA PRO A 703 1.04 -3.08 -18.81
C PRO A 703 1.85 -2.77 -17.55
N ASP A 704 1.20 -2.51 -16.39
CA ASP A 704 1.89 -2.17 -15.14
C ASP A 704 2.77 -3.33 -14.65
N ALA A 705 2.21 -4.54 -14.63
CA ALA A 705 2.96 -5.75 -14.31
C ALA A 705 4.15 -5.94 -15.28
N GLY A 706 3.95 -5.62 -16.57
CA GLY A 706 5.01 -5.64 -17.57
C GLY A 706 6.15 -4.67 -17.27
N GLU A 707 5.85 -3.46 -16.81
CA GLU A 707 6.87 -2.48 -16.42
C GLU A 707 7.64 -2.93 -15.16
N ILE A 708 6.95 -3.51 -14.16
CA ILE A 708 7.59 -4.09 -12.97
C ILE A 708 8.58 -5.19 -13.40
N VAL A 709 8.16 -6.11 -14.27
CA VAL A 709 9.04 -7.20 -14.77
C VAL A 709 10.23 -6.63 -15.55
N LYS A 710 10.01 -5.67 -16.44
CA LYS A 710 11.11 -5.01 -17.18
C LYS A 710 12.15 -4.43 -16.22
N TYR A 711 11.72 -3.74 -15.18
CA TYR A 711 12.60 -3.23 -14.13
C TYR A 711 13.37 -4.37 -13.45
N ILE A 712 12.68 -5.43 -12.98
CA ILE A 712 13.32 -6.59 -12.36
C ILE A 712 14.41 -7.18 -13.28
N MET A 713 14.12 -7.33 -14.56
CA MET A 713 15.08 -7.88 -15.53
C MET A 713 16.36 -7.05 -15.66
N THR A 714 16.31 -5.73 -15.40
CA THR A 714 17.52 -4.88 -15.40
C THR A 714 18.45 -5.14 -14.22
N LEU A 715 17.97 -5.74 -13.14
CA LEU A 715 18.76 -5.98 -11.92
C LEU A 715 19.87 -7.01 -12.10
N SER A 716 19.78 -7.90 -13.09
CA SER A 716 20.83 -8.89 -13.40
C SER A 716 21.99 -8.31 -14.19
N ASP A 717 21.79 -7.18 -14.82
CA ASP A 717 22.82 -6.56 -15.64
C ASP A 717 23.71 -5.69 -14.74
N LYS A 718 24.95 -6.11 -14.55
CA LYS A 718 25.99 -5.22 -14.03
C LYS A 718 25.96 -3.99 -14.94
N LYS A 719 25.60 -2.83 -14.36
CA LYS A 719 25.54 -1.50 -15.00
C LYS A 719 26.30 -1.43 -16.33
N THR A 720 25.68 -1.80 -17.42
CA THR A 720 25.92 -1.18 -18.71
C THR A 720 24.86 -0.07 -18.81
N ALA A 721 25.14 1.06 -18.15
CA ALA A 721 24.43 2.28 -18.46
C ALA A 721 24.43 2.42 -19.98
N SER A 722 23.26 2.59 -20.59
CA SER A 722 23.19 2.92 -22.01
C SER A 722 24.20 4.03 -22.28
N PRO A 723 25.07 3.92 -23.30
CA PRO A 723 26.09 4.89 -23.52
C PRO A 723 25.50 6.29 -23.60
N SER A 724 26.07 7.24 -22.86
CA SER A 724 25.62 8.62 -22.90
C SER A 724 25.65 9.11 -24.34
N LEU A 725 24.57 9.75 -24.77
CA LEU A 725 24.57 10.48 -26.06
C LEU A 725 25.58 11.62 -26.00
N PRO A 726 26.11 12.10 -27.15
CA PRO A 726 26.95 13.28 -27.20
C PRO A 726 26.25 14.52 -26.61
N THR A 727 27.01 15.46 -26.08
CA THR A 727 26.44 16.72 -25.56
C THR A 727 25.88 17.65 -26.65
N GLN A 728 26.17 17.36 -27.91
CA GLN A 728 25.57 17.97 -29.09
C GLN A 728 25.47 16.89 -30.17
N GLY A 729 24.31 16.77 -30.82
CA GLY A 729 24.09 15.76 -31.86
C GLY A 729 22.66 15.71 -32.36
N THR A 730 22.35 14.57 -32.98
CA THR A 730 21.01 14.26 -33.44
C THR A 730 20.54 12.95 -32.82
N TYR A 731 19.29 12.91 -32.41
CA TYR A 731 18.57 11.69 -32.00
C TYR A 731 17.47 11.41 -33.00
N THR A 732 17.42 10.20 -33.55
CA THR A 732 16.37 9.79 -34.51
C THR A 732 15.42 8.81 -33.78
N PRO A 733 14.16 9.21 -33.52
CA PRO A 733 13.15 8.34 -32.93
C PRO A 733 12.86 7.13 -33.80
N LYS A 734 12.66 5.95 -33.18
CA LYS A 734 12.33 4.69 -33.87
C LYS A 734 10.85 4.59 -34.16
N GLU A 735 10.47 3.82 -35.20
CA GLU A 735 9.08 3.71 -35.67
C GLU A 735 8.14 2.97 -34.69
N ASN A 736 8.65 2.08 -33.84
CA ASN A 736 7.83 1.22 -32.98
C ASN A 736 7.80 1.65 -31.51
N GLU A 737 8.34 2.80 -31.18
CA GLU A 737 8.36 3.32 -29.81
C GLU A 737 7.02 3.99 -29.48
N LYS A 738 6.54 3.76 -28.25
CA LYS A 738 5.26 4.30 -27.74
C LYS A 738 5.53 5.19 -26.52
N GLY A 739 4.60 6.10 -26.25
CA GLY A 739 4.65 6.99 -25.10
C GLY A 739 5.33 8.32 -25.40
N ILE A 740 5.91 8.95 -24.38
CA ILE A 740 6.60 10.26 -24.46
C ILE A 740 8.09 10.02 -24.56
N LEU A 741 8.73 10.65 -25.53
CA LEU A 741 10.20 10.69 -25.62
C LEU A 741 10.73 11.70 -24.61
N VAL A 742 11.54 11.24 -23.68
CA VAL A 742 12.22 12.04 -22.65
C VAL A 742 13.69 12.17 -23.04
N LEU A 743 14.13 13.39 -23.36
CA LEU A 743 15.53 13.77 -23.50
C LEU A 743 15.98 14.39 -22.19
N GLN A 744 17.06 13.90 -21.60
CA GLN A 744 17.59 14.36 -20.31
C GLN A 744 19.08 14.64 -20.42
N ALA A 745 19.50 15.75 -19.83
CA ALA A 745 20.91 16.07 -19.61
C ALA A 745 21.14 16.33 -18.13
N SER A 746 22.23 15.78 -17.57
CA SER A 746 22.61 15.99 -16.17
C SER A 746 24.12 16.14 -16.01
N TYR A 747 24.51 16.91 -15.01
CA TYR A 747 25.89 17.11 -14.59
C TYR A 747 26.00 17.14 -13.07
N LYS A 748 26.97 16.43 -12.54
CA LYS A 748 27.37 16.46 -11.13
C LYS A 748 28.74 17.11 -11.02
N ASP A 749 28.82 18.21 -10.28
CA ASP A 749 30.08 18.93 -10.06
C ASP A 749 31.05 18.09 -9.20
N LYS A 750 32.26 18.54 -9.01
CA LYS A 750 33.28 17.88 -8.22
C LYS A 750 33.18 18.20 -6.72
N GLY A 751 32.31 19.13 -6.37
CA GLY A 751 32.28 19.76 -5.06
C GLY A 751 33.37 20.82 -4.92
N ALA A 752 33.22 21.72 -3.97
CA ALA A 752 34.14 22.82 -3.75
C ALA A 752 34.34 23.11 -2.25
N ASN A 753 35.47 23.65 -1.85
CA ASN A 753 35.74 24.04 -0.46
C ASN A 753 35.52 22.92 0.58
N GLY A 754 35.75 21.63 0.23
CA GLY A 754 35.48 20.48 1.07
C GLY A 754 34.00 20.11 1.22
N LEU A 755 33.14 20.72 0.43
CA LEU A 755 31.71 20.43 0.38
C LEU A 755 31.39 19.34 -0.68
N PRO A 756 30.32 18.57 -0.45
CA PRO A 756 29.94 17.51 -1.35
C PRO A 756 29.49 18.04 -2.73
N PRO A 757 29.66 17.22 -3.78
CA PRO A 757 29.16 17.52 -5.12
C PRO A 757 27.66 17.83 -5.15
N GLN A 758 27.28 18.77 -6.03
CA GLN A 758 25.90 19.11 -6.38
C GLN A 758 25.56 18.58 -7.78
N MET A 759 24.31 18.25 -8.01
CA MET A 759 23.84 17.78 -9.33
C MET A 759 22.74 18.71 -9.84
N ALA A 760 22.81 18.99 -11.14
CA ALA A 760 21.72 19.62 -11.87
C ALA A 760 21.37 18.83 -13.12
N GLU A 761 20.13 18.94 -13.52
CA GLU A 761 19.60 18.28 -14.71
C GLU A 761 18.56 19.14 -15.42
N GLN A 762 18.35 18.84 -16.69
CA GLN A 762 17.22 19.33 -17.47
C GLN A 762 16.61 18.23 -18.31
N VAL A 763 15.30 18.25 -18.38
CA VAL A 763 14.49 17.27 -19.10
C VAL A 763 13.66 18.00 -20.16
N LEU A 764 13.60 17.44 -21.37
CA LEU A 764 12.67 17.82 -22.43
C LEU A 764 11.78 16.63 -22.75
N MET A 765 10.49 16.87 -22.91
CA MET A 765 9.50 15.85 -23.22
C MET A 765 8.86 16.13 -24.58
N LEU A 766 8.89 15.14 -25.47
CA LEU A 766 8.22 15.18 -26.76
C LEU A 766 7.10 14.13 -26.78
N ARG A 767 5.90 14.58 -27.11
CA ARG A 767 4.70 13.72 -27.18
C ARG A 767 4.78 12.73 -28.32
N SER A 768 4.07 11.61 -28.18
CA SER A 768 3.73 10.75 -29.32
C SER A 768 2.97 11.56 -30.38
N PRO A 769 3.23 11.34 -31.67
CA PRO A 769 2.45 12.01 -32.72
C PRO A 769 1.01 11.45 -32.83
N LEU A 770 0.67 10.38 -32.11
CA LEU A 770 -0.70 9.88 -31.96
C LEU A 770 -1.29 10.43 -30.66
N VAL A 771 -2.27 11.32 -30.77
CA VAL A 771 -2.90 12.03 -29.65
C VAL A 771 -4.36 11.67 -29.52
N ALA A 772 -4.81 11.27 -28.33
CA ALA A 772 -6.23 11.07 -28.05
C ALA A 772 -6.93 12.43 -27.88
N LEU A 773 -8.05 12.66 -28.56
CA LEU A 773 -8.74 13.95 -28.51
C LEU A 773 -9.35 14.24 -27.14
N GLY A 774 -9.65 13.21 -26.36
CA GLY A 774 -10.08 13.36 -24.96
C GLY A 774 -9.05 13.95 -24.01
N THR A 775 -7.78 14.11 -24.44
CA THR A 775 -6.71 14.80 -23.69
C THR A 775 -6.59 16.29 -24.00
N SER A 776 -7.56 16.87 -24.73
CA SER A 776 -7.57 18.30 -25.05
C SER A 776 -7.56 19.19 -23.79
N ASN A 777 -6.87 20.32 -23.87
CA ASN A 777 -6.73 21.28 -22.76
C ASN A 777 -8.07 21.97 -22.43
N SER A 778 -8.91 22.18 -23.45
CA SER A 778 -10.26 22.73 -23.28
C SER A 778 -11.17 22.39 -24.46
N GLN A 779 -12.49 22.52 -24.24
CA GLN A 779 -13.51 22.27 -25.26
C GLN A 779 -14.64 23.29 -25.19
N SER A 780 -15.34 23.48 -26.32
CA SER A 780 -16.52 24.33 -26.39
C SER A 780 -17.76 23.67 -25.78
N LYS A 781 -18.79 24.46 -25.48
CA LYS A 781 -20.12 23.97 -25.17
C LYS A 781 -20.65 23.16 -26.37
N GLY A 782 -21.21 21.97 -26.12
CA GLY A 782 -21.65 21.03 -27.16
C GLY A 782 -20.66 19.90 -27.43
N ILE A 783 -19.56 19.83 -26.68
CA ILE A 783 -18.71 18.65 -26.57
C ILE A 783 -19.05 17.94 -25.26
N THR A 784 -19.27 16.62 -25.34
CA THR A 784 -19.45 15.74 -24.17
C THR A 784 -18.27 14.78 -24.08
N LEU A 785 -17.63 14.74 -22.91
CA LEU A 785 -16.57 13.76 -22.59
C LEU A 785 -17.21 12.55 -21.92
N PHE A 786 -17.07 11.38 -22.53
CA PHE A 786 -17.66 10.13 -22.05
C PHE A 786 -16.57 9.12 -21.68
N LYS A 787 -16.45 8.79 -20.39
CA LYS A 787 -15.49 7.78 -19.91
C LYS A 787 -16.09 6.38 -20.04
N MET A 788 -15.44 5.49 -20.76
CA MET A 788 -15.91 4.14 -21.05
C MET A 788 -14.95 3.09 -20.49
N GLY A 789 -15.44 2.34 -19.51
CA GLY A 789 -14.69 1.23 -18.90
C GLY A 789 -13.29 1.62 -18.41
N THR A 790 -12.30 0.81 -18.76
CA THR A 790 -10.87 0.97 -18.41
C THR A 790 -10.08 1.82 -19.42
N GLN A 791 -10.74 2.49 -20.39
CA GLN A 791 -10.04 3.35 -21.35
C GLN A 791 -9.30 4.48 -20.62
N PRO A 792 -8.02 4.74 -20.97
CA PRO A 792 -7.20 5.74 -20.27
C PRO A 792 -7.73 7.18 -20.46
N TYR A 793 -8.41 7.46 -21.57
CA TYR A 793 -8.93 8.79 -21.89
C TYR A 793 -10.43 8.74 -22.20
N PRO A 794 -11.19 9.82 -21.89
CA PRO A 794 -12.59 9.90 -22.28
C PRO A 794 -12.74 10.01 -23.80
N LEU A 795 -13.82 9.49 -24.33
CA LEU A 795 -14.24 9.71 -25.71
C LEU A 795 -14.86 11.11 -25.86
N VAL A 796 -14.59 11.76 -26.98
CA VAL A 796 -15.16 13.07 -27.34
C VAL A 796 -16.40 12.83 -28.16
N VAL A 797 -17.58 13.18 -27.66
CA VAL A 797 -18.85 13.12 -28.40
C VAL A 797 -19.23 14.51 -28.87
N VAL A 798 -19.28 14.73 -30.17
CA VAL A 798 -19.57 16.02 -30.79
C VAL A 798 -21.07 16.18 -30.97
N MET A 799 -21.69 17.05 -30.16
CA MET A 799 -23.16 17.21 -30.08
C MET A 799 -23.73 18.32 -30.97
N GLY A 800 -22.93 18.91 -31.84
CA GLY A 800 -23.43 19.95 -32.77
C GLY A 800 -22.33 20.60 -33.59
N SER A 801 -22.73 21.36 -34.63
CA SER A 801 -21.80 22.10 -35.46
C SER A 801 -21.18 23.30 -34.74
N ASP A 802 -20.05 23.76 -35.26
CA ASP A 802 -19.30 24.91 -34.74
C ASP A 802 -18.74 24.71 -33.30
N THR A 803 -18.62 23.46 -32.89
CA THR A 803 -17.98 23.07 -31.63
C THR A 803 -16.50 22.69 -31.86
N TYR A 804 -15.69 22.73 -30.80
CA TYR A 804 -14.25 22.46 -30.93
C TYR A 804 -13.66 21.80 -29.69
N VAL A 805 -12.50 21.17 -29.89
CA VAL A 805 -11.50 20.87 -28.83
C VAL A 805 -10.24 21.66 -29.12
N LYS A 806 -9.50 22.04 -28.06
CA LYS A 806 -8.30 22.88 -28.11
C LYS A 806 -7.11 22.16 -27.47
N PHE A 807 -5.95 22.28 -28.09
CA PHE A 807 -4.65 21.93 -27.55
C PHE A 807 -3.74 23.17 -27.48
N ASP A 808 -3.16 23.42 -26.32
CA ASP A 808 -2.36 24.63 -26.08
C ASP A 808 -0.93 24.45 -26.57
N GLN A 809 -0.39 25.49 -27.22
CA GLN A 809 1.01 25.73 -27.54
C GLN A 809 1.75 24.52 -28.19
N LEU A 810 1.13 23.91 -29.20
CA LEU A 810 1.75 22.84 -29.95
C LEU A 810 2.65 23.41 -31.08
N ASP A 811 3.86 22.89 -31.19
CA ASP A 811 4.77 23.19 -32.31
C ASP A 811 4.32 22.44 -33.57
N LEU A 812 3.94 23.15 -34.60
CA LEU A 812 3.50 22.62 -35.88
C LEU A 812 4.61 22.48 -36.91
N THR A 813 5.85 22.79 -36.53
CA THR A 813 7.00 22.68 -37.43
C THR A 813 7.15 21.29 -38.02
N GLY A 814 7.10 21.18 -39.34
CA GLY A 814 7.26 19.93 -40.08
C GLY A 814 6.00 19.06 -40.16
N ILE A 815 4.87 19.47 -39.59
CA ILE A 815 3.61 18.77 -39.74
C ILE A 815 2.97 19.13 -41.09
N LYS A 816 2.64 18.12 -41.90
CA LYS A 816 1.98 18.25 -43.21
C LYS A 816 0.60 17.62 -43.26
N THR A 817 0.37 16.62 -42.44
CA THR A 817 -0.93 15.94 -42.41
C THR A 817 -1.37 15.63 -40.98
N MET A 818 -2.70 15.61 -40.76
CA MET A 818 -3.35 15.15 -39.56
C MET A 818 -4.40 14.12 -39.97
N GLU A 819 -4.33 12.92 -39.44
CA GLU A 819 -5.24 11.83 -39.74
C GLU A 819 -6.05 11.47 -38.51
N PHE A 820 -7.37 11.61 -38.57
CA PHE A 820 -8.29 11.45 -37.48
C PHE A 820 -8.97 10.08 -37.55
N ALA A 821 -8.94 9.32 -36.46
CA ALA A 821 -9.76 8.15 -36.27
C ALA A 821 -11.12 8.57 -35.73
N VAL A 822 -12.19 8.38 -36.51
CA VAL A 822 -13.53 8.91 -36.22
C VAL A 822 -14.60 7.84 -36.39
N ALA A 823 -15.48 7.70 -35.40
CA ALA A 823 -16.69 6.89 -35.53
C ALA A 823 -17.91 7.78 -35.77
N VAL A 824 -18.81 7.36 -36.73
CA VAL A 824 -20.05 8.10 -37.02
C VAL A 824 -21.26 7.17 -36.84
N PRO A 825 -21.63 6.80 -35.57
CA PRO A 825 -22.61 5.75 -35.30
C PRO A 825 -24.05 6.29 -35.41
N LYS A 826 -24.69 6.10 -36.56
CA LYS A 826 -26.07 6.58 -36.78
C LYS A 826 -27.11 5.84 -35.95
N ALA A 827 -27.01 4.52 -35.86
CA ALA A 827 -28.00 3.72 -35.11
C ALA A 827 -28.00 3.96 -33.63
N GLN A 828 -26.83 4.26 -33.03
CA GLN A 828 -26.65 4.39 -31.58
C GLN A 828 -26.73 5.84 -31.08
N LEU A 829 -26.24 6.81 -31.86
CA LEU A 829 -26.20 8.23 -31.48
C LEU A 829 -27.02 9.14 -32.42
N ASN A 830 -27.63 8.60 -33.44
CA ASN A 830 -28.26 9.39 -34.50
C ASN A 830 -27.27 10.39 -35.16
N ALA A 831 -25.99 9.97 -35.23
CA ALA A 831 -24.92 10.83 -35.73
C ALA A 831 -25.12 11.09 -37.25
N VAL A 832 -24.92 12.36 -37.66
CA VAL A 832 -25.18 12.82 -39.03
C VAL A 832 -23.91 13.10 -39.84
N GLY A 833 -22.73 12.85 -39.24
CA GLY A 833 -21.45 13.12 -39.86
C GLY A 833 -21.08 14.60 -39.89
N GLY A 834 -20.03 14.92 -40.68
CA GLY A 834 -19.53 16.28 -40.78
C GLY A 834 -18.07 16.30 -41.22
N ARG A 835 -17.38 17.42 -41.08
CA ARG A 835 -15.94 17.58 -41.32
C ARG A 835 -15.22 18.15 -40.09
N ILE A 836 -13.91 17.96 -40.05
CA ILE A 836 -13.03 18.52 -39.04
C ILE A 836 -12.15 19.59 -39.69
N GLU A 837 -12.25 20.83 -39.23
CA GLU A 837 -11.38 21.94 -39.63
C GLU A 837 -10.24 22.08 -38.62
N VAL A 838 -9.04 22.22 -39.11
CA VAL A 838 -7.82 22.46 -38.33
C VAL A 838 -7.51 23.95 -38.36
N ARG A 839 -7.64 24.60 -37.20
CA ARG A 839 -7.42 26.06 -37.06
C ARG A 839 -6.42 26.35 -35.94
N ILE A 840 -5.76 27.53 -36.06
CA ILE A 840 -4.79 28.00 -35.05
C ILE A 840 -5.24 29.27 -34.40
N ASP A 841 -4.81 29.44 -33.14
CA ASP A 841 -4.87 30.64 -32.27
C ASP A 841 -6.31 31.08 -31.89
N SER A 842 -7.32 30.64 -32.61
CA SER A 842 -8.73 30.77 -32.24
C SER A 842 -9.62 29.76 -33.02
N PRO A 843 -10.84 29.47 -32.56
CA PRO A 843 -11.75 28.55 -33.30
C PRO A 843 -12.24 29.15 -34.63
N THR A 844 -12.10 30.47 -34.84
CA THR A 844 -12.36 31.19 -36.10
C THR A 844 -11.08 31.70 -36.75
N GLY A 845 -9.93 31.31 -36.24
CA GLY A 845 -8.62 31.71 -36.73
C GLY A 845 -8.26 31.07 -38.05
N GLN A 846 -7.01 31.24 -38.47
CA GLN A 846 -6.52 30.74 -39.76
C GLN A 846 -6.84 29.24 -39.91
N LEU A 847 -7.49 28.89 -41.03
CA LEU A 847 -7.73 27.50 -41.44
C LEU A 847 -6.43 26.97 -42.07
N LEU A 848 -5.85 25.94 -41.48
CA LEU A 848 -4.70 25.26 -42.03
C LEU A 848 -5.08 24.10 -42.95
N GLY A 849 -6.18 23.44 -42.68
CA GLY A 849 -6.68 22.30 -43.45
C GLY A 849 -8.00 21.77 -42.92
N GLN A 850 -8.59 20.86 -43.67
CA GLN A 850 -9.84 20.22 -43.27
C GLN A 850 -9.96 18.78 -43.81
N THR A 851 -10.76 17.94 -43.19
CA THR A 851 -11.08 16.59 -43.67
C THR A 851 -12.16 16.65 -44.78
N GLU A 852 -12.32 15.58 -45.53
CA GLU A 852 -13.53 15.35 -46.32
C GLU A 852 -14.75 15.18 -45.40
N GLN A 853 -15.96 15.22 -45.99
CA GLN A 853 -17.21 14.98 -45.29
C GLN A 853 -17.32 13.54 -44.83
N LEU A 854 -17.29 13.32 -43.52
CA LEU A 854 -17.52 12.04 -42.87
C LEU A 854 -18.99 11.61 -43.00
N GLN A 855 -19.26 10.39 -43.45
CA GLN A 855 -20.59 9.86 -43.65
C GLN A 855 -21.02 8.98 -42.45
N PRO A 856 -22.34 8.93 -42.13
CA PRO A 856 -22.84 8.05 -41.09
C PRO A 856 -22.64 6.57 -41.37
N ASN A 857 -22.33 5.80 -40.33
CA ASN A 857 -22.32 4.35 -40.37
C ASN A 857 -23.73 3.82 -40.05
N GLU A 858 -24.35 3.13 -41.01
CA GLU A 858 -25.73 2.62 -40.91
C GLU A 858 -25.84 1.28 -40.16
N SER A 859 -24.73 0.67 -39.71
CA SER A 859 -24.75 -0.62 -39.03
C SER A 859 -25.56 -0.57 -37.73
N LYS A 860 -26.43 -1.56 -37.53
CA LYS A 860 -27.18 -1.75 -36.27
C LYS A 860 -26.44 -2.61 -35.25
N ASP A 861 -25.33 -3.22 -35.64
CA ASP A 861 -24.48 -3.98 -34.71
C ASP A 861 -23.92 -3.04 -33.64
N PRO A 862 -24.14 -3.28 -32.34
CA PRO A 862 -23.55 -2.47 -31.24
C PRO A 862 -22.02 -2.38 -31.34
N ALA A 863 -21.35 -3.43 -31.81
CA ALA A 863 -19.89 -3.42 -31.97
C ALA A 863 -19.45 -2.47 -33.10
N ALA A 864 -20.28 -2.22 -34.10
CA ALA A 864 -19.97 -1.28 -35.16
C ALA A 864 -19.94 0.20 -34.72
N MET A 865 -20.44 0.51 -33.52
CA MET A 865 -20.31 1.83 -32.92
C MET A 865 -18.83 2.24 -32.76
N PHE A 866 -17.95 1.27 -32.60
CA PHE A 866 -16.51 1.46 -32.45
C PHE A 866 -15.72 1.36 -33.75
N ASN A 867 -16.39 1.06 -34.91
CA ASN A 867 -15.73 1.07 -36.18
C ASN A 867 -15.35 2.48 -36.59
N GLN A 868 -14.05 2.75 -36.57
CA GLN A 868 -13.48 4.07 -36.89
C GLN A 868 -13.12 4.11 -38.36
N SER A 869 -13.45 5.21 -39.04
CA SER A 869 -12.91 5.57 -40.34
C SER A 869 -11.76 6.56 -40.16
N MET A 870 -10.78 6.49 -41.04
CA MET A 870 -9.65 7.42 -41.04
C MET A 870 -9.97 8.62 -41.92
N ALA A 871 -9.92 9.82 -41.33
CA ALA A 871 -10.19 11.07 -42.07
C ALA A 871 -8.93 11.93 -42.08
N LYS A 872 -8.46 12.22 -43.29
CA LYS A 872 -7.18 12.97 -43.48
C LYS A 872 -7.43 14.44 -43.78
N ALA A 873 -6.67 15.30 -43.11
CA ALA A 873 -6.53 16.73 -43.41
C ALA A 873 -5.09 17.03 -43.85
N SER A 874 -4.92 17.54 -45.05
CA SER A 874 -3.66 18.12 -45.51
C SER A 874 -3.51 19.50 -44.91
N ILE A 875 -2.33 19.83 -44.33
CA ILE A 875 -2.09 21.02 -43.54
C ILE A 875 -1.20 21.99 -44.29
N THR A 876 -1.60 23.25 -44.38
CA THR A 876 -0.72 24.32 -44.83
C THR A 876 0.50 24.39 -43.92
N PRO A 877 1.71 24.32 -44.44
CA PRO A 877 2.95 24.35 -43.67
C PRO A 877 2.98 25.54 -42.72
N THR A 878 3.11 25.26 -41.44
CA THR A 878 3.12 26.25 -40.35
C THR A 878 4.28 25.90 -39.40
N THR A 879 4.92 26.90 -38.85
CA THR A 879 6.07 26.73 -37.95
C THR A 879 5.84 27.45 -36.62
N GLY A 880 6.41 26.90 -35.56
CA GLY A 880 6.33 27.48 -34.23
C GLY A 880 5.15 26.91 -33.39
N GLN A 881 5.01 27.47 -32.20
CA GLN A 881 4.01 27.07 -31.23
C GLN A 881 2.70 27.83 -31.46
N HIS A 882 1.60 27.11 -31.55
CA HIS A 882 0.27 27.64 -31.74
C HIS A 882 -0.74 26.95 -30.83
N ASP A 883 -1.79 27.64 -30.47
CA ASP A 883 -2.99 27.04 -29.92
C ASP A 883 -3.74 26.37 -31.07
N LEU A 884 -3.90 25.03 -31.00
CA LEU A 884 -4.48 24.25 -32.08
C LEU A 884 -5.95 23.92 -31.75
N TYR A 885 -6.84 24.28 -32.71
CA TYR A 885 -8.26 24.02 -32.61
C TYR A 885 -8.71 23.01 -33.66
N PHE A 886 -9.39 21.95 -33.24
CA PHE A 886 -10.13 21.07 -34.13
C PHE A 886 -11.59 21.46 -34.04
N VAL A 887 -12.07 22.14 -35.10
CA VAL A 887 -13.44 22.68 -35.17
C VAL A 887 -14.29 21.72 -35.98
N PHE A 888 -15.42 21.30 -35.42
CA PHE A 888 -16.33 20.32 -36.00
C PHE A 888 -17.48 21.01 -36.73
N LYS A 889 -17.71 20.66 -38.00
CA LYS A 889 -18.62 21.38 -38.91
C LYS A 889 -19.62 20.44 -39.60
N ASN A 890 -20.88 20.82 -39.55
CA ASN A 890 -21.91 20.33 -40.44
C ASN A 890 -23.09 21.33 -40.42
N GLU A 891 -23.19 22.16 -41.43
CA GLU A 891 -24.19 23.24 -41.52
C GLU A 891 -25.63 22.74 -41.55
N LYS A 892 -25.86 21.44 -41.91
CA LYS A 892 -27.17 20.79 -41.98
C LYS A 892 -27.58 20.02 -40.74
N ALA A 893 -26.68 19.94 -39.73
CA ALA A 893 -26.84 19.07 -38.54
C ALA A 893 -27.93 19.56 -37.57
N GLY A 894 -28.18 20.88 -37.52
CA GLY A 894 -29.01 21.45 -36.47
C GLY A 894 -28.46 21.16 -35.08
N LYS A 895 -29.19 20.41 -34.25
CA LYS A 895 -28.79 19.96 -32.91
C LYS A 895 -28.38 18.48 -32.85
N SER A 896 -28.27 17.82 -34.02
CA SER A 896 -27.91 16.41 -34.06
C SER A 896 -26.44 16.20 -33.74
N PRO A 897 -26.06 15.08 -33.06
CA PRO A 897 -24.69 14.67 -32.90
C PRO A 897 -24.00 14.51 -34.26
N LEU A 898 -22.73 14.91 -34.34
CA LEU A 898 -21.97 14.79 -35.57
C LEU A 898 -21.24 13.45 -35.63
N PHE A 899 -20.34 13.19 -34.69
CA PHE A 899 -19.49 12.01 -34.67
C PHE A 899 -18.72 11.92 -33.35
N VAL A 900 -17.92 10.85 -33.22
CA VAL A 900 -17.02 10.57 -32.08
C VAL A 900 -15.59 10.52 -32.62
N PRO A 901 -14.80 11.62 -32.58
CA PRO A 901 -13.41 11.60 -32.94
C PRO A 901 -12.59 11.06 -31.74
N VAL A 902 -11.76 10.07 -31.99
CA VAL A 902 -11.04 9.33 -30.95
C VAL A 902 -9.59 9.79 -30.84
N THR A 903 -8.84 9.72 -31.94
CA THR A 903 -7.43 10.08 -31.98
C THR A 903 -7.11 10.92 -33.22
N VAL A 904 -5.99 11.64 -33.15
CA VAL A 904 -5.37 12.31 -34.30
C VAL A 904 -3.90 11.90 -34.40
N GLN A 905 -3.46 11.46 -35.58
CA GLN A 905 -2.08 11.18 -35.91
C GLN A 905 -1.48 12.36 -36.64
N PHE A 906 -0.43 12.98 -36.07
CA PHE A 906 0.36 14.03 -36.70
C PHE A 906 1.45 13.41 -37.55
N SER A 907 1.62 13.86 -38.79
CA SER A 907 2.64 13.34 -39.69
C SER A 907 3.28 14.44 -40.54
N ASN A 908 4.47 14.11 -41.00
CA ASN A 908 5.35 14.94 -41.83
C ASN A 908 4.94 14.85 -43.31
#